data_fdcd8b6aa32d7c75a23850cd34b4e376
#
_entry.id   fdcd8b6aa32d7c75a23850cd34b4e376
#
_cell.length_a   1.000
_cell.length_b   1.000
_cell.length_c   1.000
_cell.angle_alpha   90.00
_cell.angle_beta   90.00
_cell.angle_gamma   90.00
#
_symmetry.space_group_name_H-M   'P 1'
#
loop_
_entity.id
_entity.type
_entity.pdbx_description
1 polymer ?
#
loop_
_entity_poly.entity_id
_entity_poly.type
_entity_poly.pdbx_seq_one_letter_code
_entity_poly.pdbx_strand_id
1 'polypeptide(L)'
;MKLKSLKLAAVLFAGFATASCSTDDTADTVGIGEKGFSFRVEADSRATLDGRHIVWESGDAIALALEADGSDETAVYGQPFTHTGSNVFANADMQPDASKTYRFFAIYPYSDTSSNAVYTEKYETESRRLLTAGRYDAGATTLTQSGESASHVTAVSPMYWMSGSGVSPENLSVRLHHTTALLDFEVVNRTNGAIEPVSLQFSVPKGRVICGKFRINVSTGELVSTGTEFSTSTVKVEGSRPLATGDGAHFYMPVAPFALTAGEKVTFVITTADGISQTIEKTVAKDLTFGAGRIHTAAVEIAEAKLSEYDVAKTLVSGKGGSVSLSLTIGDEPCTVSVAPSGWIEKAAATTAEAGATATLKFTALANLGPEQRTATVLVTGTQSGRIQRITLTQADGGWLANENSTYALPARFVFNSTTTKHSQTTWTGLGYIRSYMGAGDRNKVGGYISLVRTDENAAKATTARTVTSNLFLADKMGEGDCWLFTLPGITCAAGAAFDFYTTMCENAKAPKYYVCEYWDGGEWRCDETLLYTAAEDPNLRYSLKVSGTGTSTSAQYTTFDRSFRLANPLADGSVYIRLRVVGNYAADGTLLDAANRTNSGAGFPKASFVGANIASLGDKTPAKKLRVLCIGNSFSYYYYTASQLKQLAYREGLELDINAFFKGGQTLQQQLALTHSAYTVSLGGYDIAFVQDQSQNPATFAKNPSANAVINDSCLELVKRIKEASPQCRIILENTWAYPSGTYGGFTSYEEFDRLLAEGTKTMAQNAGAWISPIGQAFAKVRTERPDITLLYTDDKHPAVNGAYLKSCVNCLVLTGKPFGDDAATCDTDAATAAYLRKAAESVVLGHESDYLINR
;
A
#
# COMPACT_ATOMS: atom_id res chain seq x y z
N MET A 1 -0.63 -37.94 45.41
CA MET A 1 -1.96 -37.94 44.78
C MET A 1 -1.71 -38.18 43.30
N LYS A 2 -2.22 -39.25 42.72
CA LYS A 2 -1.80 -39.80 41.42
C LYS A 2 -2.21 -38.88 40.28
N LEU A 3 -1.23 -38.39 39.48
CA LEU A 3 -1.49 -37.80 38.19
C LEU A 3 -2.03 -38.87 37.25
N LYS A 4 -3.24 -38.67 36.76
CA LYS A 4 -3.79 -39.45 35.65
C LYS A 4 -3.17 -38.93 34.39
N SER A 5 -2.37 -39.76 33.71
CA SER A 5 -1.92 -39.55 32.37
C SER A 5 -3.13 -39.39 31.44
N LEU A 6 -3.30 -38.22 30.85
CA LEU A 6 -4.20 -38.03 29.71
C LEU A 6 -3.54 -38.71 28.51
N LYS A 7 -4.11 -39.84 28.14
CA LYS A 7 -3.78 -40.50 26.85
C LYS A 7 -4.27 -39.52 25.75
N LEU A 8 -3.33 -39.01 24.99
CA LEU A 8 -3.59 -38.28 23.76
C LEU A 8 -4.35 -39.22 22.83
N ALA A 9 -5.61 -38.97 22.62
CA ALA A 9 -6.44 -39.73 21.70
C ALA A 9 -5.88 -39.44 20.27
N ALA A 10 -5.30 -40.48 19.68
CA ALA A 10 -5.10 -40.52 18.25
C ALA A 10 -6.50 -40.44 17.61
N VAL A 11 -6.88 -39.27 17.10
CA VAL A 11 -8.11 -39.14 16.32
C VAL A 11 -7.85 -39.91 15.04
N LEU A 12 -8.45 -41.08 14.97
CA LEU A 12 -8.47 -41.92 13.77
C LEU A 12 -9.10 -41.08 12.63
N PHE A 13 -8.48 -41.21 11.47
CA PHE A 13 -9.10 -41.00 10.18
C PHE A 13 -10.25 -42.03 10.00
N ALA A 14 -11.31 -41.90 10.78
CA ALA A 14 -12.47 -42.75 10.71
C ALA A 14 -13.67 -41.89 10.36
N GLY A 15 -13.89 -41.73 9.07
CA GLY A 15 -15.11 -41.15 8.59
C GLY A 15 -14.98 -40.25 7.40
N PHE A 16 -14.57 -40.75 6.24
CA PHE A 16 -14.96 -40.14 4.99
C PHE A 16 -16.43 -40.53 4.74
N ALA A 17 -17.32 -39.59 4.89
CA ALA A 17 -18.72 -39.74 4.46
C ALA A 17 -18.78 -39.48 2.95
N THR A 18 -19.34 -40.42 2.19
CA THR A 18 -19.63 -40.20 0.76
C THR A 18 -21.09 -39.80 0.61
N ALA A 19 -21.36 -38.58 0.10
CA ALA A 19 -22.71 -38.18 -0.24
C ALA A 19 -22.91 -38.27 -1.76
N SER A 20 -24.03 -38.88 -2.17
CA SER A 20 -24.51 -38.92 -3.56
C SER A 20 -25.72 -38.02 -3.66
N CYS A 21 -25.73 -37.09 -4.65
CA CYS A 21 -26.86 -36.18 -4.88
C CYS A 21 -27.83 -36.76 -5.92
N SER A 22 -29.12 -36.69 -5.64
CA SER A 22 -30.19 -36.88 -6.59
C SER A 22 -31.40 -36.02 -6.22
N THR A 23 -32.01 -35.32 -7.17
CA THR A 23 -33.45 -34.98 -7.14
C THR A 23 -33.93 -34.44 -8.51
N ASP A 24 -35.21 -34.72 -8.85
CA ASP A 24 -35.93 -34.50 -10.08
C ASP A 24 -36.39 -33.04 -10.32
N ASP A 25 -36.45 -32.62 -11.61
CA ASP A 25 -37.35 -31.52 -12.01
C ASP A 25 -37.89 -31.67 -13.45
N THR A 26 -39.05 -31.08 -13.73
CA THR A 26 -39.93 -31.31 -14.85
C THR A 26 -39.70 -30.41 -16.08
N ALA A 27 -40.13 -30.88 -17.27
CA ALA A 27 -39.66 -30.52 -18.61
C ALA A 27 -40.27 -29.28 -19.26
N ASP A 28 -39.38 -28.54 -19.99
CA ASP A 28 -39.70 -27.74 -21.16
C ASP A 28 -38.89 -28.24 -22.37
N THR A 29 -39.47 -28.20 -23.59
CA THR A 29 -38.90 -28.77 -24.81
C THR A 29 -37.75 -27.96 -25.35
N VAL A 30 -36.65 -28.64 -25.68
CA VAL A 30 -35.42 -28.10 -26.33
C VAL A 30 -35.18 -28.79 -27.64
N GLY A 31 -34.49 -28.16 -28.60
CA GLY A 31 -34.20 -28.71 -29.91
C GLY A 31 -33.74 -27.66 -30.90
N ILE A 32 -33.83 -27.94 -32.19
CA ILE A 32 -33.51 -27.05 -33.28
C ILE A 32 -34.70 -26.09 -33.51
N GLY A 33 -34.45 -24.78 -33.42
CA GLY A 33 -35.46 -23.74 -33.60
C GLY A 33 -34.96 -22.55 -34.39
N GLU A 34 -35.83 -21.56 -34.65
CA GLU A 34 -35.47 -20.31 -35.34
C GLU A 34 -34.33 -19.52 -34.67
N LYS A 35 -34.03 -19.82 -33.43
CA LYS A 35 -32.95 -19.17 -32.60
C LYS A 35 -31.70 -20.01 -32.43
N GLY A 36 -31.50 -21.03 -33.30
CA GLY A 36 -30.35 -21.91 -33.20
C GLY A 36 -30.63 -23.23 -32.52
N PHE A 37 -29.57 -23.92 -32.09
CA PHE A 37 -29.64 -25.21 -31.42
C PHE A 37 -29.53 -25.07 -29.89
N SER A 38 -30.37 -25.78 -29.17
CA SER A 38 -30.37 -25.81 -27.72
C SER A 38 -30.50 -27.22 -27.15
N PHE A 39 -29.94 -27.47 -26.00
CA PHE A 39 -30.04 -28.74 -25.26
C PHE A 39 -30.23 -28.49 -23.79
N ARG A 40 -30.71 -29.50 -23.07
CA ARG A 40 -30.85 -29.49 -21.64
C ARG A 40 -29.71 -30.21 -20.97
N VAL A 41 -29.24 -29.65 -19.81
CA VAL A 41 -28.32 -30.33 -18.92
C VAL A 41 -29.07 -30.89 -17.73
N GLU A 42 -28.91 -32.18 -17.44
CA GLU A 42 -29.57 -32.86 -16.31
C GLU A 42 -29.12 -32.29 -14.94
N ALA A 43 -30.00 -32.38 -13.95
CA ALA A 43 -29.90 -31.67 -12.69
C ALA A 43 -28.69 -32.01 -11.78
N ASP A 44 -28.08 -33.18 -11.96
CA ASP A 44 -26.89 -33.59 -11.22
C ASP A 44 -25.55 -33.06 -11.82
N SER A 45 -25.65 -32.21 -12.88
CA SER A 45 -24.55 -31.55 -13.55
C SER A 45 -24.65 -30.04 -13.32
N ARG A 46 -24.02 -29.47 -12.28
CA ARG A 46 -24.15 -28.05 -11.92
C ARG A 46 -22.79 -27.42 -11.65
N ALA A 47 -22.67 -26.11 -11.85
CA ALA A 47 -21.35 -25.43 -11.92
C ALA A 47 -20.88 -24.72 -10.65
N THR A 48 -21.74 -24.30 -9.75
CA THR A 48 -21.33 -23.65 -8.48
C THR A 48 -21.75 -24.46 -7.27
N LEU A 49 -20.88 -24.52 -6.26
CA LEU A 49 -21.17 -25.24 -5.03
C LEU A 49 -21.94 -24.31 -4.07
N ASP A 50 -23.25 -24.53 -3.91
CA ASP A 50 -24.04 -23.96 -2.84
C ASP A 50 -24.27 -25.03 -1.78
N GLY A 51 -23.47 -24.97 -0.73
CA GLY A 51 -23.43 -26.05 0.24
C GLY A 51 -22.88 -27.34 -0.41
N ARG A 52 -23.75 -28.29 -0.76
CA ARG A 52 -23.40 -29.55 -1.44
C ARG A 52 -23.96 -29.65 -2.87
N HIS A 53 -24.47 -28.55 -3.42
CA HIS A 53 -25.07 -28.53 -4.74
C HIS A 53 -24.33 -27.55 -5.64
N ILE A 54 -24.17 -27.94 -6.90
CA ILE A 54 -23.62 -27.08 -7.96
C ILE A 54 -24.80 -26.47 -8.72
N VAL A 55 -24.80 -25.15 -8.92
CA VAL A 55 -25.84 -24.41 -9.68
C VAL A 55 -25.22 -23.71 -10.89
N TRP A 56 -26.00 -23.60 -11.99
CA TRP A 56 -25.59 -22.86 -13.18
C TRP A 56 -25.75 -21.36 -12.97
N GLU A 57 -24.76 -20.60 -13.40
CA GLU A 57 -24.79 -19.13 -13.36
C GLU A 57 -24.96 -18.55 -14.77
N SER A 58 -25.40 -17.28 -14.83
CA SER A 58 -25.45 -16.56 -16.10
C SER A 58 -24.02 -16.37 -16.64
N GLY A 59 -23.80 -16.81 -17.87
CA GLY A 59 -22.48 -16.77 -18.49
C GLY A 59 -21.74 -18.11 -18.50
N ASP A 60 -22.21 -19.11 -17.77
CA ASP A 60 -21.68 -20.46 -17.90
C ASP A 60 -21.82 -20.97 -19.34
N ALA A 61 -20.78 -21.61 -19.85
CA ALA A 61 -20.80 -22.15 -21.20
C ALA A 61 -20.19 -23.55 -21.24
N ILE A 62 -20.82 -24.38 -22.08
CA ILE A 62 -20.40 -25.77 -22.37
C ILE A 62 -19.86 -25.83 -23.79
N ALA A 63 -18.75 -26.49 -24.02
CA ALA A 63 -18.27 -26.88 -25.34
C ALA A 63 -19.03 -28.11 -25.81
N LEU A 64 -19.82 -28.00 -26.88
CA LEU A 64 -20.48 -29.14 -27.53
C LEU A 64 -19.88 -29.40 -28.89
N ALA A 65 -19.44 -30.64 -29.14
CA ALA A 65 -19.02 -31.15 -30.44
C ALA A 65 -19.97 -32.24 -30.90
N LEU A 66 -20.12 -32.39 -32.20
CA LEU A 66 -20.96 -33.41 -32.80
C LEU A 66 -20.28 -34.06 -34.00
N GLU A 67 -20.53 -35.34 -34.20
CA GLU A 67 -20.06 -36.16 -35.29
C GLU A 67 -21.25 -36.89 -35.89
N ALA A 68 -21.53 -36.67 -37.19
CA ALA A 68 -22.63 -37.34 -37.86
C ALA A 68 -22.37 -38.85 -38.07
N ASP A 69 -23.35 -39.68 -37.78
CA ASP A 69 -23.22 -41.13 -37.91
C ASP A 69 -22.99 -41.50 -39.37
N GLY A 70 -22.00 -42.41 -39.58
CA GLY A 70 -21.65 -42.89 -40.91
C GLY A 70 -20.90 -41.90 -41.80
N SER A 71 -20.49 -40.77 -41.27
CA SER A 71 -19.71 -39.76 -41.99
C SER A 71 -18.23 -39.97 -41.77
N ASP A 72 -17.43 -39.89 -42.85
CA ASP A 72 -15.95 -39.76 -42.74
C ASP A 72 -15.48 -38.34 -42.52
N GLU A 73 -16.44 -37.35 -42.41
CA GLU A 73 -16.16 -35.96 -42.15
C GLU A 73 -15.70 -35.75 -40.73
N THR A 74 -14.76 -34.83 -40.56
CA THR A 74 -14.24 -34.42 -39.28
C THR A 74 -15.38 -33.89 -38.40
N ALA A 75 -15.46 -34.35 -37.16
CA ALA A 75 -16.42 -33.83 -36.19
C ALA A 75 -16.35 -32.29 -36.10
N VAL A 76 -17.52 -31.65 -35.95
CA VAL A 76 -17.58 -30.22 -35.62
C VAL A 76 -16.96 -30.04 -34.26
N TYR A 77 -15.92 -29.22 -34.19
CA TYR A 77 -15.25 -28.94 -32.91
C TYR A 77 -16.16 -28.24 -31.93
N GLY A 78 -15.85 -28.39 -30.63
CA GLY A 78 -16.66 -27.87 -29.54
C GLY A 78 -17.01 -26.40 -29.67
N GLN A 79 -18.30 -26.14 -29.94
CA GLN A 79 -18.86 -24.79 -30.04
C GLN A 79 -19.37 -24.36 -28.66
N PRO A 80 -19.30 -23.06 -28.33
CA PRO A 80 -19.82 -22.53 -27.07
C PRO A 80 -21.35 -22.57 -27.03
N PHE A 81 -21.89 -23.21 -26.03
CA PHE A 81 -23.30 -23.14 -25.70
C PHE A 81 -23.47 -22.46 -24.38
N THR A 82 -24.11 -21.30 -24.35
CA THR A 82 -24.26 -20.47 -23.15
C THR A 82 -25.54 -20.82 -22.37
N HIS A 83 -25.48 -20.74 -21.08
CA HIS A 83 -26.61 -20.94 -20.16
C HIS A 83 -27.66 -19.85 -20.36
N THR A 84 -28.88 -20.24 -20.70
CA THR A 84 -30.02 -19.33 -20.98
C THR A 84 -31.09 -19.36 -19.89
N GLY A 85 -30.95 -20.19 -18.89
CA GLY A 85 -31.84 -20.41 -17.76
C GLY A 85 -32.43 -21.83 -17.74
N SER A 86 -32.99 -22.25 -16.64
CA SER A 86 -33.64 -23.55 -16.42
C SER A 86 -32.85 -24.75 -16.96
N ASN A 87 -31.52 -24.78 -16.72
CA ASN A 87 -30.61 -25.82 -17.21
C ASN A 87 -30.52 -25.95 -18.75
N VAL A 88 -30.92 -24.94 -19.50
CA VAL A 88 -30.83 -24.92 -20.96
C VAL A 88 -29.60 -24.15 -21.43
N PHE A 89 -28.89 -24.75 -22.36
CA PHE A 89 -27.75 -24.18 -23.06
C PHE A 89 -28.03 -24.03 -24.53
N ALA A 90 -27.71 -22.90 -25.14
CA ALA A 90 -28.01 -22.57 -26.52
C ALA A 90 -26.85 -21.94 -27.27
N ASN A 91 -26.81 -22.19 -28.58
CA ASN A 91 -25.95 -21.52 -29.56
C ASN A 91 -26.79 -21.14 -30.78
N ALA A 92 -26.88 -19.84 -31.06
CA ALA A 92 -27.67 -19.29 -32.15
C ALA A 92 -27.07 -19.59 -33.53
N ASP A 93 -25.79 -19.79 -33.64
CA ASP A 93 -25.05 -19.95 -34.87
C ASP A 93 -24.93 -21.42 -35.33
N MET A 94 -25.35 -22.37 -34.47
CA MET A 94 -25.25 -23.79 -34.75
C MET A 94 -26.62 -24.39 -35.08
N GLN A 95 -26.67 -25.08 -36.22
CA GLN A 95 -27.91 -25.74 -36.70
C GLN A 95 -27.56 -27.15 -37.23
N PRO A 96 -27.60 -28.20 -36.38
CA PRO A 96 -27.48 -29.58 -36.88
C PRO A 96 -28.61 -29.95 -37.82
N ASP A 97 -28.32 -30.82 -38.80
CA ASP A 97 -29.34 -31.36 -39.69
C ASP A 97 -30.27 -32.33 -38.94
N ALA A 98 -31.52 -31.92 -38.74
CA ALA A 98 -32.54 -32.67 -37.99
C ALA A 98 -32.85 -34.06 -38.63
N SER A 99 -32.50 -34.28 -39.88
CA SER A 99 -32.68 -35.57 -40.56
C SER A 99 -31.60 -36.58 -40.32
N LYS A 100 -30.48 -36.17 -39.65
CA LYS A 100 -29.34 -37.00 -39.35
C LYS A 100 -29.30 -37.35 -37.85
N THR A 101 -28.60 -38.41 -37.57
CA THR A 101 -28.22 -38.78 -36.18
C THR A 101 -26.76 -38.52 -35.98
N TYR A 102 -26.41 -38.31 -34.72
CA TYR A 102 -25.06 -37.87 -34.32
C TYR A 102 -24.59 -38.62 -33.06
N ARG A 103 -23.28 -38.56 -32.87
CA ARG A 103 -22.63 -38.73 -31.59
C ARG A 103 -22.25 -37.33 -31.08
N PHE A 104 -22.64 -37.01 -29.86
CA PHE A 104 -22.37 -35.73 -29.22
C PHE A 104 -21.32 -35.88 -28.14
N PHE A 105 -20.54 -34.81 -27.94
CA PHE A 105 -19.50 -34.73 -26.89
C PHE A 105 -19.61 -33.37 -26.24
N ALA A 106 -19.67 -33.35 -24.91
CA ALA A 106 -19.80 -32.12 -24.14
C ALA A 106 -18.70 -32.01 -23.10
N ILE A 107 -18.12 -30.84 -22.92
CA ILE A 107 -17.14 -30.52 -21.87
C ILE A 107 -17.47 -29.16 -21.26
N TYR A 108 -17.43 -29.08 -19.96
CA TYR A 108 -17.55 -27.86 -19.17
C TYR A 108 -16.28 -27.66 -18.31
N PRO A 109 -15.79 -26.42 -18.11
CA PRO A 109 -16.22 -25.18 -18.76
C PRO A 109 -15.75 -25.08 -20.22
N TYR A 110 -16.47 -24.27 -21.01
CA TYR A 110 -15.99 -23.87 -22.33
C TYR A 110 -14.79 -22.93 -22.19
N SER A 111 -13.84 -23.04 -23.11
CA SER A 111 -12.76 -22.07 -23.26
C SER A 111 -12.52 -21.81 -24.74
N ASP A 112 -12.41 -20.52 -25.08
CA ASP A 112 -12.18 -20.01 -26.43
C ASP A 112 -10.71 -20.04 -26.86
N THR A 113 -9.80 -20.42 -25.96
CA THR A 113 -8.39 -20.54 -26.32
C THR A 113 -8.15 -21.79 -27.18
N SER A 114 -7.32 -21.67 -28.20
CA SER A 114 -6.98 -22.78 -29.10
C SER A 114 -6.35 -23.99 -28.39
N SER A 115 -5.82 -23.77 -27.20
CA SER A 115 -5.27 -24.85 -26.36
C SER A 115 -6.34 -25.64 -25.62
N ASN A 116 -7.58 -25.16 -25.56
CA ASN A 116 -8.71 -25.80 -24.87
C ASN A 116 -9.80 -26.27 -25.84
N ALA A 117 -9.58 -26.13 -27.16
CA ALA A 117 -10.51 -26.67 -28.15
C ALA A 117 -10.60 -28.18 -28.05
N VAL A 118 -11.82 -28.70 -28.08
CA VAL A 118 -12.05 -30.14 -28.22
C VAL A 118 -11.68 -30.56 -29.66
N TYR A 119 -10.65 -31.41 -29.83
CA TYR A 119 -10.30 -31.98 -31.10
C TYR A 119 -10.17 -33.50 -31.03
N THR A 120 -10.51 -34.12 -32.16
CA THR A 120 -10.32 -35.57 -32.32
C THR A 120 -8.95 -35.83 -32.91
N GLU A 121 -8.06 -36.51 -32.16
CA GLU A 121 -6.89 -37.14 -32.75
C GLU A 121 -7.27 -38.52 -33.26
N LYS A 122 -7.15 -38.77 -34.56
CA LYS A 122 -7.19 -40.15 -35.11
C LYS A 122 -5.88 -40.86 -34.72
N TYR A 123 -5.95 -41.74 -33.74
CA TYR A 123 -4.88 -42.69 -33.57
C TYR A 123 -5.08 -43.86 -34.58
N GLU A 124 -4.04 -44.24 -35.35
CA GLU A 124 -4.04 -45.22 -36.40
C GLU A 124 -4.31 -46.66 -35.99
N THR A 125 -4.50 -46.96 -34.73
CA THR A 125 -4.79 -48.32 -34.28
C THR A 125 -6.04 -48.39 -33.44
N GLU A 126 -7.05 -49.00 -34.00
CA GLU A 126 -8.25 -49.57 -33.41
C GLU A 126 -8.99 -48.78 -32.34
N SER A 127 -10.11 -48.17 -32.74
CA SER A 127 -11.38 -47.97 -31.98
C SER A 127 -11.35 -47.14 -30.71
N ARG A 128 -10.33 -46.32 -30.42
CA ARG A 128 -10.35 -45.34 -29.35
C ARG A 128 -10.15 -43.94 -29.89
N ARG A 129 -11.25 -43.27 -30.25
CA ARG A 129 -11.22 -41.81 -30.47
C ARG A 129 -11.00 -41.16 -29.13
N LEU A 130 -9.78 -40.69 -28.88
CA LEU A 130 -9.47 -39.75 -27.80
C LEU A 130 -9.93 -38.38 -28.27
N LEU A 131 -11.04 -37.88 -27.75
CA LEU A 131 -11.30 -36.44 -27.78
C LEU A 131 -10.35 -35.82 -26.73
N THR A 132 -9.28 -35.27 -27.21
CA THR A 132 -8.48 -34.41 -26.39
C THR A 132 -9.19 -33.07 -26.27
N ALA A 133 -9.95 -32.91 -25.22
CA ALA A 133 -10.20 -31.57 -24.72
C ALA A 133 -8.86 -30.95 -24.36
N GLY A 134 -8.62 -29.73 -24.78
CA GLY A 134 -7.39 -29.03 -24.51
C GLY A 134 -6.99 -29.09 -23.04
N ARG A 135 -5.79 -28.65 -22.69
CA ARG A 135 -5.20 -28.73 -21.34
C ARG A 135 -6.12 -28.17 -20.26
N TYR A 136 -6.99 -29.00 -19.70
CA TYR A 136 -7.78 -28.63 -18.54
C TYR A 136 -6.92 -28.78 -17.30
N ASP A 137 -6.87 -27.73 -16.47
CA ASP A 137 -6.26 -27.81 -15.16
C ASP A 137 -7.22 -28.52 -14.22
N ALA A 138 -7.04 -29.83 -14.03
CA ALA A 138 -7.74 -30.53 -12.96
C ALA A 138 -7.03 -30.21 -11.65
N GLY A 139 -7.43 -29.14 -11.00
CA GLY A 139 -6.76 -28.60 -9.85
C GLY A 139 -5.50 -27.83 -10.23
N ALA A 140 -5.54 -26.52 -10.26
CA ALA A 140 -4.33 -25.72 -10.28
C ALA A 140 -3.45 -26.08 -9.07
N THR A 141 -2.13 -26.00 -9.22
CA THR A 141 -1.21 -26.30 -8.12
C THR A 141 -1.37 -25.34 -6.94
N THR A 142 -1.85 -24.13 -7.22
CA THR A 142 -2.25 -23.13 -6.22
C THR A 142 -3.58 -22.53 -6.64
N LEU A 143 -4.56 -22.56 -5.74
CA LEU A 143 -5.91 -22.04 -5.91
C LEU A 143 -6.13 -20.87 -4.95
N THR A 144 -6.94 -19.90 -5.34
CA THR A 144 -7.35 -18.80 -4.44
C THR A 144 -8.82 -18.93 -4.11
N GLN A 145 -9.13 -19.04 -2.82
CA GLN A 145 -10.48 -19.18 -2.29
C GLN A 145 -10.91 -17.90 -1.55
N SER A 146 -12.07 -17.38 -1.90
CA SER A 146 -12.64 -16.18 -1.23
C SER A 146 -13.61 -16.61 -0.13
N GLY A 147 -13.27 -16.27 1.11
CA GLY A 147 -14.08 -16.68 2.26
C GLY A 147 -14.38 -18.17 2.26
N GLU A 148 -15.55 -18.59 2.66
CA GLU A 148 -16.04 -19.98 2.63
C GLU A 148 -16.56 -20.39 1.24
N SER A 149 -16.42 -19.55 0.22
CA SER A 149 -16.90 -19.84 -1.13
C SER A 149 -16.06 -20.91 -1.82
N ALA A 150 -16.72 -21.84 -2.48
CA ALA A 150 -16.11 -22.85 -3.33
C ALA A 150 -16.13 -22.47 -4.82
N SER A 151 -16.39 -21.21 -5.16
CA SER A 151 -16.52 -20.73 -6.55
C SER A 151 -15.29 -20.99 -7.42
N HIS A 152 -14.08 -20.97 -6.83
CA HIS A 152 -12.84 -21.29 -7.53
C HIS A 152 -12.74 -22.74 -8.02
N VAL A 153 -13.55 -23.65 -7.47
CA VAL A 153 -13.55 -25.07 -7.83
C VAL A 153 -14.02 -25.31 -9.28
N THR A 154 -15.03 -24.58 -9.70
CA THR A 154 -15.67 -24.76 -11.02
C THR A 154 -14.72 -24.54 -12.18
N ALA A 155 -13.83 -23.54 -12.07
CA ALA A 155 -12.86 -23.20 -13.11
C ALA A 155 -11.82 -24.29 -13.36
N VAL A 156 -11.59 -25.17 -12.38
CA VAL A 156 -10.55 -26.20 -12.42
C VAL A 156 -11.07 -27.61 -12.14
N SER A 157 -12.39 -27.80 -12.18
CA SER A 157 -13.06 -29.09 -12.02
C SER A 157 -13.90 -29.41 -13.27
N PRO A 158 -13.24 -29.85 -14.36
CA PRO A 158 -13.95 -30.05 -15.62
C PRO A 158 -14.94 -31.21 -15.54
N MET A 159 -16.03 -31.06 -16.29
CA MET A 159 -17.03 -32.10 -16.46
C MET A 159 -17.09 -32.52 -17.93
N TYR A 160 -17.50 -33.76 -18.19
CA TYR A 160 -17.62 -34.32 -19.53
C TYR A 160 -18.89 -35.12 -19.71
N TRP A 161 -19.26 -35.32 -20.96
CA TRP A 161 -20.30 -36.24 -21.37
C TRP A 161 -20.14 -36.66 -22.84
N MET A 162 -20.54 -37.90 -23.15
CA MET A 162 -20.58 -38.41 -24.49
C MET A 162 -21.87 -39.18 -24.69
N SER A 163 -22.57 -38.95 -25.81
CA SER A 163 -23.72 -39.79 -26.24
C SER A 163 -23.25 -41.12 -26.86
N GLY A 164 -24.16 -42.07 -26.98
CA GLY A 164 -24.02 -43.12 -27.98
C GLY A 164 -24.09 -42.59 -29.40
N SER A 165 -23.90 -43.44 -30.38
CA SER A 165 -24.26 -43.15 -31.79
C SER A 165 -25.79 -43.22 -31.97
N GLY A 166 -26.29 -42.59 -33.02
CA GLY A 166 -27.71 -42.63 -33.38
C GLY A 166 -28.59 -41.66 -32.62
N VAL A 167 -28.02 -40.59 -32.01
CA VAL A 167 -28.80 -39.60 -31.27
C VAL A 167 -29.28 -38.48 -32.15
N SER A 168 -30.59 -38.21 -32.12
CA SER A 168 -31.19 -37.07 -32.81
C SER A 168 -30.82 -35.77 -32.08
N PRO A 169 -30.57 -34.65 -32.83
CA PRO A 169 -30.37 -33.36 -32.20
C PRO A 169 -31.66 -32.81 -31.59
N GLU A 170 -32.82 -33.32 -31.96
CA GLU A 170 -34.08 -32.96 -31.30
C GLU A 170 -34.19 -33.55 -29.90
N ASN A 171 -34.48 -32.74 -28.90
CA ASN A 171 -34.61 -33.12 -27.50
C ASN A 171 -33.32 -33.68 -26.84
N LEU A 172 -32.16 -33.19 -27.27
CA LEU A 172 -30.88 -33.58 -26.66
C LEU A 172 -30.85 -33.23 -25.17
N SER A 173 -30.56 -34.27 -24.37
CA SER A 173 -30.28 -34.11 -22.93
C SER A 173 -28.84 -34.52 -22.65
N VAL A 174 -28.09 -33.67 -21.95
CA VAL A 174 -26.68 -33.85 -21.64
C VAL A 174 -26.54 -34.09 -20.12
N ARG A 175 -25.91 -35.18 -19.75
CA ARG A 175 -25.63 -35.52 -18.36
C ARG A 175 -24.14 -35.43 -18.10
N LEU A 176 -23.67 -34.26 -17.67
CA LEU A 176 -22.26 -34.05 -17.39
C LEU A 176 -21.81 -34.84 -16.14
N HIS A 177 -20.63 -35.43 -16.26
CA HIS A 177 -19.98 -36.14 -15.19
C HIS A 177 -18.71 -35.43 -14.76
N HIS A 178 -18.51 -35.23 -13.46
CA HIS A 178 -17.28 -34.66 -12.93
C HIS A 178 -16.10 -35.57 -13.21
N THR A 179 -14.96 -34.99 -13.59
CA THR A 179 -13.71 -35.72 -13.79
C THR A 179 -12.79 -35.67 -12.56
N THR A 180 -13.07 -34.76 -11.63
CA THR A 180 -12.27 -34.54 -10.41
C THR A 180 -12.98 -35.08 -9.18
N ALA A 181 -12.20 -35.42 -8.15
CA ALA A 181 -12.64 -35.50 -6.76
C ALA A 181 -12.53 -34.12 -6.11
N LEU A 182 -13.39 -33.80 -5.16
CA LEU A 182 -13.30 -32.60 -4.34
C LEU A 182 -12.86 -33.00 -2.93
N LEU A 183 -11.73 -32.46 -2.47
CA LEU A 183 -11.30 -32.53 -1.08
C LEU A 183 -11.84 -31.30 -0.36
N ASP A 184 -12.54 -31.52 0.74
CA ASP A 184 -13.06 -30.52 1.64
C ASP A 184 -12.37 -30.68 3.00
N PHE A 185 -11.35 -29.85 3.26
CA PHE A 185 -10.61 -29.90 4.50
C PHE A 185 -11.05 -28.78 5.43
N GLU A 186 -11.58 -29.16 6.59
CA GLU A 186 -11.88 -28.24 7.66
C GLU A 186 -10.63 -28.04 8.53
N VAL A 187 -10.03 -26.85 8.47
CA VAL A 187 -8.95 -26.46 9.38
C VAL A 187 -9.55 -25.97 10.69
N VAL A 188 -9.30 -26.67 11.78
CA VAL A 188 -9.89 -26.36 13.10
C VAL A 188 -8.83 -25.78 14.02
N ASN A 189 -9.12 -24.63 14.62
CA ASN A 189 -8.25 -24.00 15.61
C ASN A 189 -8.43 -24.66 17.00
N ARG A 190 -7.44 -25.40 17.46
CA ARG A 190 -7.35 -25.99 18.81
C ARG A 190 -6.32 -25.26 19.69
N THR A 191 -5.82 -24.10 19.26
CA THR A 191 -4.90 -23.30 20.06
C THR A 191 -5.64 -22.50 21.12
N ASN A 192 -4.90 -21.88 22.05
CA ASN A 192 -5.49 -21.07 23.12
C ASN A 192 -5.81 -19.61 22.68
N GLY A 193 -5.54 -19.25 21.44
CA GLY A 193 -5.75 -17.92 20.87
C GLY A 193 -6.37 -17.96 19.48
N ALA A 194 -6.80 -16.79 18.99
CA ALA A 194 -7.23 -16.66 17.62
C ALA A 194 -6.05 -16.85 16.66
N ILE A 195 -6.29 -17.52 15.54
CA ILE A 195 -5.34 -17.69 14.44
C ILE A 195 -6.01 -17.27 13.14
N GLU A 196 -5.21 -16.97 12.13
CA GLU A 196 -5.72 -16.66 10.79
C GLU A 196 -4.96 -17.53 9.74
N PRO A 197 -5.45 -18.75 9.44
CA PRO A 197 -4.93 -19.52 8.33
C PRO A 197 -5.12 -18.75 7.01
N VAL A 198 -4.03 -18.58 6.27
CA VAL A 198 -4.04 -17.92 4.95
C VAL A 198 -3.78 -18.91 3.82
N SER A 199 -3.32 -20.11 4.11
CA SER A 199 -3.24 -21.19 3.12
C SER A 199 -3.23 -22.55 3.76
N LEU A 200 -3.75 -23.53 3.01
CA LEU A 200 -3.60 -24.95 3.27
C LEU A 200 -2.97 -25.63 2.05
N GLN A 201 -1.91 -26.38 2.26
CA GLN A 201 -1.29 -27.24 1.25
C GLN A 201 -1.50 -28.70 1.64
N PHE A 202 -1.87 -29.52 0.67
CA PHE A 202 -2.02 -30.97 0.83
C PHE A 202 -1.08 -31.69 -0.13
N SER A 203 -0.34 -32.68 0.37
CA SER A 203 0.61 -33.47 -0.41
C SER A 203 0.41 -34.96 -0.18
N VAL A 204 0.47 -35.72 -1.25
CA VAL A 204 0.46 -37.19 -1.26
C VAL A 204 1.85 -37.73 -1.59
N PRO A 205 2.11 -39.05 -1.45
CA PRO A 205 3.41 -39.62 -1.75
C PRO A 205 3.93 -39.21 -3.14
N LYS A 206 5.23 -38.91 -3.20
CA LYS A 206 5.93 -38.50 -4.41
C LYS A 206 5.72 -39.49 -5.57
N GLY A 207 5.45 -38.94 -6.76
CA GLY A 207 5.19 -39.73 -7.97
C GLY A 207 3.70 -40.01 -8.23
N ARG A 208 2.83 -39.73 -7.29
CA ARG A 208 1.38 -39.72 -7.51
C ARG A 208 0.92 -38.33 -7.92
N VAL A 209 0.32 -38.24 -9.07
CA VAL A 209 -0.14 -36.97 -9.63
C VAL A 209 -1.59 -36.73 -9.23
N ILE A 210 -1.88 -35.62 -8.52
CA ILE A 210 -3.23 -35.25 -8.05
C ILE A 210 -3.73 -33.93 -8.59
N CYS A 211 -2.86 -33.07 -9.09
CA CYS A 211 -3.26 -31.80 -9.70
C CYS A 211 -2.27 -31.35 -10.77
N GLY A 212 -2.65 -30.35 -11.56
CA GLY A 212 -1.90 -29.84 -12.69
C GLY A 212 -2.67 -29.97 -14.01
N LYS A 213 -1.96 -30.22 -15.11
CA LYS A 213 -2.54 -30.27 -16.46
C LYS A 213 -2.81 -31.70 -16.92
N PHE A 214 -4.06 -31.94 -17.28
CA PHE A 214 -4.52 -33.25 -17.73
C PHE A 214 -5.24 -33.14 -19.07
N ARG A 215 -5.30 -34.29 -19.78
CA ARG A 215 -6.24 -34.51 -20.88
C ARG A 215 -7.40 -35.33 -20.36
N ILE A 216 -8.61 -35.05 -20.83
CA ILE A 216 -9.80 -35.83 -20.51
C ILE A 216 -10.03 -36.86 -21.61
N ASN A 217 -10.09 -38.12 -21.25
CA ASN A 217 -10.65 -39.13 -22.12
C ASN A 217 -12.18 -39.04 -22.04
N VAL A 218 -12.82 -38.43 -23.00
CA VAL A 218 -14.26 -38.19 -22.97
C VAL A 218 -15.11 -39.44 -23.01
N SER A 219 -14.54 -40.56 -23.42
CA SER A 219 -15.24 -41.86 -23.42
C SER A 219 -15.30 -42.51 -22.05
N THR A 220 -14.32 -42.25 -21.19
CA THR A 220 -14.20 -42.85 -19.87
C THR A 220 -14.22 -41.81 -18.73
N GLY A 221 -14.03 -40.54 -19.01
CA GLY A 221 -13.83 -39.48 -18.01
C GLY A 221 -12.47 -39.50 -17.33
N GLU A 222 -11.60 -40.38 -17.75
CA GLU A 222 -10.28 -40.53 -17.14
C GLU A 222 -9.42 -39.30 -17.44
N LEU A 223 -8.76 -38.77 -16.39
CA LEU A 223 -7.76 -37.73 -16.49
C LEU A 223 -6.39 -38.34 -16.75
N VAL A 224 -5.80 -38.03 -17.90
CA VAL A 224 -4.46 -38.49 -18.29
C VAL A 224 -3.48 -37.29 -18.14
N SER A 225 -2.45 -37.50 -17.30
CA SER A 225 -1.43 -36.48 -17.11
C SER A 225 -0.68 -36.16 -18.39
N THR A 226 -0.48 -34.88 -18.69
CA THR A 226 0.25 -34.41 -19.87
C THR A 226 1.78 -34.45 -19.71
N GLY A 227 2.27 -34.90 -18.57
CA GLY A 227 3.70 -35.06 -18.24
C GLY A 227 4.02 -34.48 -16.85
N THR A 228 5.13 -34.91 -16.28
CA THR A 228 5.58 -34.56 -14.93
C THR A 228 5.96 -33.07 -14.81
N GLU A 229 6.17 -32.41 -15.93
CA GLU A 229 6.52 -30.97 -16.00
C GLU A 229 5.37 -30.05 -15.58
N PHE A 230 4.12 -30.51 -15.72
CA PHE A 230 2.91 -29.70 -15.50
C PHE A 230 1.97 -30.28 -14.45
N SER A 231 2.39 -31.29 -13.71
CA SER A 231 1.55 -32.00 -12.75
C SER A 231 2.33 -32.39 -11.51
N THR A 232 1.67 -32.40 -10.36
CA THR A 232 2.32 -32.57 -9.05
C THR A 232 1.49 -33.42 -8.10
N SER A 233 2.20 -33.94 -7.07
CA SER A 233 1.61 -34.63 -5.91
C SER A 233 1.14 -33.64 -4.83
N THR A 234 1.13 -32.35 -5.09
CA THR A 234 0.80 -31.31 -4.09
C THR A 234 -0.21 -30.33 -4.66
N VAL A 235 -1.21 -29.97 -3.86
CA VAL A 235 -2.18 -28.90 -4.14
C VAL A 235 -2.19 -27.92 -2.99
N LYS A 236 -2.31 -26.63 -3.28
CA LYS A 236 -2.37 -25.54 -2.29
C LYS A 236 -3.61 -24.68 -2.52
N VAL A 237 -4.30 -24.30 -1.45
CA VAL A 237 -5.36 -23.28 -1.49
C VAL A 237 -4.94 -22.13 -0.61
N GLU A 238 -5.02 -20.92 -1.17
CA GLU A 238 -4.77 -19.65 -0.50
C GLU A 238 -6.08 -18.94 -0.21
N GLY A 239 -6.18 -18.29 0.95
CA GLY A 239 -7.33 -17.52 1.38
C GLY A 239 -7.34 -17.32 2.89
N SER A 240 -7.56 -16.08 3.33
CA SER A 240 -7.55 -15.72 4.75
C SER A 240 -8.83 -16.18 5.45
N ARG A 241 -8.67 -16.74 6.67
CA ARG A 241 -9.74 -17.30 7.51
C ARG A 241 -9.48 -17.02 8.99
N PRO A 242 -9.92 -15.87 9.55
CA PRO A 242 -9.81 -15.64 10.98
C PRO A 242 -10.64 -16.67 11.76
N LEU A 243 -10.01 -17.37 12.69
CA LEU A 243 -10.61 -18.43 13.52
C LEU A 243 -10.38 -18.14 15.00
N ALA A 244 -11.45 -18.03 15.77
CA ALA A 244 -11.34 -18.09 17.23
C ALA A 244 -11.02 -19.53 17.68
N THR A 245 -10.63 -19.69 18.93
CA THR A 245 -10.40 -21.04 19.51
C THR A 245 -11.64 -21.91 19.39
N GLY A 246 -11.52 -23.04 18.76
CA GLY A 246 -12.60 -24.00 18.54
C GLY A 246 -13.31 -23.86 17.19
N ASP A 247 -13.10 -22.75 16.48
CA ASP A 247 -13.69 -22.54 15.15
C ASP A 247 -12.97 -23.34 14.08
N GLY A 248 -13.67 -23.60 12.96
CA GLY A 248 -13.15 -24.26 11.77
C GLY A 248 -13.42 -23.46 10.50
N ALA A 249 -12.59 -23.63 9.49
CA ALA A 249 -12.76 -23.08 8.15
C ALA A 249 -12.49 -24.12 7.08
N HIS A 250 -13.29 -24.09 6.03
CA HIS A 250 -13.21 -25.04 4.92
C HIS A 250 -12.28 -24.57 3.81
N PHE A 251 -11.42 -25.47 3.35
CA PHE A 251 -10.53 -25.30 2.19
C PHE A 251 -10.89 -26.38 1.14
N TYR A 252 -11.35 -25.92 -0.02
CA TYR A 252 -11.83 -26.80 -1.09
C TYR A 252 -10.74 -27.01 -2.15
N MET A 253 -10.37 -28.28 -2.40
CA MET A 253 -9.30 -28.64 -3.34
C MET A 253 -9.83 -29.66 -4.36
N PRO A 254 -10.14 -29.28 -5.60
CA PRO A 254 -10.41 -30.23 -6.66
C PRO A 254 -9.08 -30.92 -7.07
N VAL A 255 -9.12 -32.22 -7.19
CA VAL A 255 -7.96 -33.05 -7.52
C VAL A 255 -8.33 -34.12 -8.54
N ALA A 256 -7.36 -34.59 -9.30
CA ALA A 256 -7.53 -35.79 -10.13
C ALA A 256 -7.82 -36.98 -9.21
N PRO A 257 -8.65 -37.95 -9.64
CA PRO A 257 -8.88 -39.19 -8.87
C PRO A 257 -7.61 -39.93 -8.55
N PHE A 258 -7.49 -40.37 -7.29
CA PHE A 258 -6.33 -41.13 -6.83
C PHE A 258 -6.71 -42.08 -5.71
N ALA A 259 -5.80 -42.97 -5.36
CA ALA A 259 -5.98 -43.83 -4.21
C ALA A 259 -4.74 -43.79 -3.29
N LEU A 260 -4.97 -43.98 -2.00
CA LEU A 260 -3.95 -44.15 -0.97
C LEU A 260 -4.08 -45.54 -0.35
N THR A 261 -2.97 -46.21 -0.09
CA THR A 261 -2.95 -47.49 0.62
C THR A 261 -2.66 -47.27 2.11
N ALA A 262 -3.10 -48.22 2.92
CA ALA A 262 -2.82 -48.19 4.35
C ALA A 262 -1.29 -48.15 4.61
N GLY A 263 -0.89 -47.29 5.54
CA GLY A 263 0.52 -47.03 5.87
C GLY A 263 1.19 -45.92 5.08
N GLU A 264 0.60 -45.45 3.97
CA GLU A 264 1.11 -44.25 3.28
C GLU A 264 0.97 -43.00 4.10
N LYS A 265 1.85 -42.05 3.88
CA LYS A 265 1.82 -40.75 4.58
C LYS A 265 1.35 -39.64 3.66
N VAL A 266 0.50 -38.77 4.19
CA VAL A 266 0.09 -37.53 3.57
C VAL A 266 0.52 -36.37 4.45
N THR A 267 0.78 -35.23 3.85
CA THR A 267 1.27 -34.04 4.55
C THR A 267 0.34 -32.85 4.30
N PHE A 268 -0.01 -32.19 5.37
CA PHE A 268 -0.68 -30.89 5.34
C PHE A 268 0.31 -29.82 5.81
N VAL A 269 0.34 -28.69 5.11
CA VAL A 269 1.06 -27.49 5.55
C VAL A 269 0.06 -26.35 5.65
N ILE A 270 -0.14 -25.84 6.85
CA ILE A 270 -1.03 -24.71 7.12
C ILE A 270 -0.16 -23.50 7.41
N THR A 271 -0.35 -22.44 6.67
CA THR A 271 0.33 -21.15 6.91
C THR A 271 -0.67 -20.14 7.47
N THR A 272 -0.28 -19.46 8.53
CA THR A 272 -1.06 -18.41 9.18
C THR A 272 -0.59 -17.02 8.76
N ALA A 273 -1.41 -15.98 8.96
CA ALA A 273 -1.15 -14.61 8.54
C ALA A 273 0.14 -14.00 9.14
N ASP A 274 0.59 -14.51 10.29
CA ASP A 274 1.88 -14.18 10.90
C ASP A 274 3.08 -14.82 10.19
N GLY A 275 2.86 -15.51 9.06
CA GLY A 275 3.90 -16.17 8.25
C GLY A 275 4.37 -17.52 8.80
N ILE A 276 3.72 -18.03 9.83
CA ILE A 276 4.07 -19.31 10.43
C ILE A 276 3.44 -20.45 9.65
N SER A 277 4.24 -21.47 9.35
CA SER A 277 3.76 -22.69 8.70
C SER A 277 3.89 -23.89 9.63
N GLN A 278 2.78 -24.56 9.89
CA GLN A 278 2.74 -25.83 10.62
C GLN A 278 2.62 -26.98 9.64
N THR A 279 3.51 -27.95 9.74
CA THR A 279 3.46 -29.21 8.97
C THR A 279 2.81 -30.30 9.81
N ILE A 280 1.80 -30.94 9.26
CA ILE A 280 1.08 -32.05 9.92
C ILE A 280 1.17 -33.27 9.00
N GLU A 281 1.84 -34.32 9.46
CA GLU A 281 1.94 -35.60 8.76
C GLU A 281 0.86 -36.54 9.31
N LYS A 282 0.15 -37.24 8.44
CA LYS A 282 -0.86 -38.25 8.78
C LYS A 282 -0.58 -39.54 8.05
N THR A 283 -0.62 -40.66 8.77
CA THR A 283 -0.53 -42.01 8.19
C THR A 283 -1.93 -42.50 7.86
N VAL A 284 -2.11 -42.98 6.64
CA VAL A 284 -3.37 -43.51 6.14
C VAL A 284 -3.66 -44.83 6.88
N ALA A 285 -4.77 -44.94 7.59
CA ALA A 285 -5.09 -46.08 8.41
C ALA A 285 -5.65 -47.28 7.62
N LYS A 286 -6.28 -46.99 6.46
CA LYS A 286 -6.86 -48.01 5.56
C LYS A 286 -6.82 -47.49 4.13
N ASP A 287 -7.00 -48.38 3.18
CA ASP A 287 -7.07 -47.99 1.77
C ASP A 287 -8.20 -46.98 1.55
N LEU A 288 -7.89 -45.91 0.84
CA LEU A 288 -8.78 -44.81 0.51
C LEU A 288 -8.78 -44.58 -1.00
N THR A 289 -9.97 -44.40 -1.58
CA THR A 289 -10.12 -44.04 -2.99
C THR A 289 -10.84 -42.70 -3.09
N PHE A 290 -10.21 -41.78 -3.77
CA PHE A 290 -10.75 -40.44 -4.07
C PHE A 290 -11.24 -40.46 -5.51
N GLY A 291 -12.54 -40.77 -5.66
CA GLY A 291 -13.18 -40.91 -6.98
C GLY A 291 -13.74 -39.63 -7.55
N ALA A 292 -13.80 -39.55 -8.89
CA ALA A 292 -14.43 -38.48 -9.60
C ALA A 292 -15.90 -38.26 -9.16
N GLY A 293 -16.33 -37.02 -9.07
CA GLY A 293 -17.67 -36.65 -8.66
C GLY A 293 -17.99 -36.92 -7.18
N ARG A 294 -17.00 -37.14 -6.35
CA ARG A 294 -17.14 -37.37 -4.91
C ARG A 294 -16.51 -36.25 -4.10
N ILE A 295 -17.20 -35.85 -3.02
CA ILE A 295 -16.66 -34.94 -2.01
C ILE A 295 -16.09 -35.77 -0.88
N HIS A 296 -14.85 -35.50 -0.49
CA HIS A 296 -14.15 -36.15 0.60
C HIS A 296 -13.82 -35.14 1.68
N THR A 297 -14.42 -35.27 2.84
CA THR A 297 -14.26 -34.33 3.96
C THR A 297 -13.30 -34.90 5.01
N ALA A 298 -12.46 -34.03 5.56
CA ALA A 298 -11.64 -34.33 6.72
C ALA A 298 -11.29 -33.08 7.51
N ALA A 299 -11.18 -33.23 8.85
CA ALA A 299 -10.68 -32.17 9.70
C ALA A 299 -9.16 -32.22 9.86
N VAL A 300 -8.52 -31.07 9.84
CA VAL A 300 -7.10 -30.86 10.08
C VAL A 300 -6.94 -29.89 11.25
N GLU A 301 -6.57 -30.41 12.41
CA GLU A 301 -6.51 -29.60 13.62
C GLU A 301 -5.14 -28.94 13.80
N ILE A 302 -5.16 -27.63 14.05
CA ILE A 302 -4.00 -26.88 14.56
C ILE A 302 -4.11 -26.86 16.09
N ALA A 303 -3.14 -27.43 16.77
CA ALA A 303 -3.12 -27.45 18.23
C ALA A 303 -1.80 -26.87 18.75
N GLU A 304 -1.88 -26.12 19.85
CA GLU A 304 -0.68 -25.76 20.59
C GLU A 304 -0.05 -26.97 21.27
N ALA A 305 1.26 -27.02 21.15
CA ALA A 305 2.05 -27.98 21.91
C ALA A 305 2.80 -27.23 23.03
N LYS A 306 2.75 -27.68 24.24
CA LYS A 306 3.64 -27.20 25.30
C LYS A 306 4.99 -27.86 25.14
N LEU A 307 5.83 -27.28 24.29
CA LEU A 307 7.15 -27.79 23.97
C LEU A 307 8.23 -27.22 24.88
N SER A 308 7.94 -26.13 25.60
CA SER A 308 8.90 -25.46 26.49
C SER A 308 8.21 -24.79 27.66
N GLU A 309 8.98 -24.52 28.72
CA GLU A 309 8.63 -23.65 29.83
C GLU A 309 9.50 -22.40 29.82
N TYR A 310 8.93 -21.25 30.18
CA TYR A 310 9.63 -19.98 30.19
C TYR A 310 9.04 -19.04 31.25
N ASP A 311 9.83 -18.06 31.65
CA ASP A 311 9.38 -16.98 32.53
C ASP A 311 8.62 -15.93 31.73
N VAL A 312 7.32 -15.80 31.98
CA VAL A 312 6.42 -14.83 31.31
C VAL A 312 6.93 -13.40 31.46
N ALA A 313 7.54 -13.05 32.60
CA ALA A 313 8.11 -11.71 32.79
C ALA A 313 9.23 -11.37 31.79
N LYS A 314 9.89 -12.36 31.21
CA LYS A 314 10.94 -12.20 30.21
C LYS A 314 10.40 -11.99 28.80
N THR A 315 9.10 -12.15 28.59
CA THR A 315 8.43 -11.85 27.31
C THR A 315 8.05 -10.37 27.19
N LEU A 316 8.19 -9.61 28.28
CA LEU A 316 7.97 -8.16 28.29
C LEU A 316 9.26 -7.44 27.92
N VAL A 317 9.26 -6.78 26.79
CA VAL A 317 10.41 -6.08 26.22
C VAL A 317 10.27 -4.58 26.46
N SER A 318 11.35 -3.94 26.91
CA SER A 318 11.36 -2.48 27.10
C SER A 318 11.09 -1.74 25.79
N GLY A 319 10.29 -0.68 25.83
CA GLY A 319 10.10 0.25 24.70
C GLY A 319 11.40 0.87 24.21
N LYS A 320 12.39 1.04 25.08
CA LYS A 320 13.74 1.53 24.73
C LYS A 320 14.50 0.60 23.79
N GLY A 321 14.07 -0.66 23.67
CA GLY A 321 14.74 -1.66 22.86
C GLY A 321 16.07 -2.11 23.48
N GLY A 322 16.93 -2.70 22.65
CA GLY A 322 18.25 -3.21 23.05
C GLY A 322 18.36 -4.73 22.94
N SER A 323 19.42 -5.28 23.52
CA SER A 323 19.66 -6.73 23.53
C SER A 323 18.70 -7.44 24.49
N VAL A 324 18.00 -8.44 23.98
CA VAL A 324 17.07 -9.30 24.73
C VAL A 324 17.59 -10.73 24.72
N SER A 325 17.42 -11.42 25.82
CA SER A 325 17.77 -12.82 25.99
C SER A 325 16.60 -13.56 26.64
N LEU A 326 15.97 -14.46 25.89
CA LEU A 326 14.88 -15.30 26.36
C LEU A 326 15.38 -16.73 26.55
N SER A 327 15.32 -17.22 27.77
CA SER A 327 15.69 -18.62 28.10
C SER A 327 14.44 -19.47 28.24
N LEU A 328 14.47 -20.65 27.60
CA LEU A 328 13.37 -21.60 27.59
C LEU A 328 13.89 -22.97 28.01
N THR A 329 13.21 -23.65 28.90
CA THR A 329 13.49 -25.05 29.21
C THR A 329 12.68 -25.93 28.24
N ILE A 330 13.36 -26.67 27.39
CA ILE A 330 12.74 -27.54 26.38
C ILE A 330 12.11 -28.76 27.06
N GLY A 331 10.97 -29.20 26.56
CA GLY A 331 10.21 -30.31 27.09
C GLY A 331 10.77 -31.67 26.70
N ASP A 332 9.93 -32.56 26.20
CA ASP A 332 10.18 -33.99 25.98
C ASP A 332 10.76 -34.35 24.59
N GLU A 333 10.89 -33.37 23.70
CA GLU A 333 11.54 -33.56 22.40
C GLU A 333 12.50 -32.42 22.06
N PRO A 334 13.53 -32.63 21.23
CA PRO A 334 14.40 -31.54 20.75
C PRO A 334 13.60 -30.52 19.98
N CYS A 335 13.94 -29.23 20.20
CA CYS A 335 13.23 -28.10 19.57
C CYS A 335 14.18 -27.11 18.90
N THR A 336 13.65 -26.47 17.84
CA THR A 336 14.21 -25.24 17.27
C THR A 336 13.42 -24.06 17.81
N VAL A 337 14.13 -23.04 18.34
CA VAL A 337 13.54 -21.80 18.81
C VAL A 337 13.93 -20.66 17.86
N SER A 338 12.96 -19.95 17.32
CA SER A 338 13.16 -18.86 16.37
C SER A 338 12.17 -17.72 16.63
N VAL A 339 12.35 -16.60 15.97
CA VAL A 339 11.38 -15.50 15.95
C VAL A 339 10.72 -15.49 14.58
N ALA A 340 9.40 -15.38 14.54
CA ALA A 340 8.67 -15.07 13.32
C ALA A 340 9.13 -13.71 12.77
N PRO A 341 9.07 -13.48 11.46
CA PRO A 341 9.39 -12.17 10.90
C PRO A 341 8.67 -11.05 11.65
N SER A 342 9.41 -10.03 12.05
CA SER A 342 8.88 -8.93 12.85
C SER A 342 9.50 -7.59 12.45
N GLY A 343 8.69 -6.55 12.39
CA GLY A 343 9.11 -5.20 12.04
C GLY A 343 10.05 -4.54 13.07
N TRP A 344 10.18 -5.12 14.26
CA TRP A 344 10.95 -4.52 15.35
C TRP A 344 12.00 -5.42 15.99
N ILE A 345 12.13 -6.67 15.53
CA ILE A 345 13.16 -7.59 16.03
C ILE A 345 14.23 -7.78 14.96
N GLU A 346 15.47 -7.51 15.33
CA GLU A 346 16.62 -7.68 14.45
C GLU A 346 17.61 -8.70 15.04
N LYS A 347 18.42 -9.29 14.17
CA LYS A 347 19.51 -10.20 14.53
C LYS A 347 19.09 -11.40 15.41
N ALA A 348 17.85 -11.86 15.27
CA ALA A 348 17.43 -13.10 15.89
C ALA A 348 18.00 -14.27 15.09
N ALA A 349 18.84 -15.08 15.71
CA ALA A 349 19.28 -16.35 15.15
C ALA A 349 18.48 -17.48 15.79
N ALA A 350 17.99 -18.40 14.98
CA ALA A 350 17.37 -19.61 15.51
C ALA A 350 18.41 -20.41 16.35
N THR A 351 17.94 -21.00 17.41
CA THR A 351 18.73 -21.89 18.27
C THR A 351 18.05 -23.23 18.42
N THR A 352 18.81 -24.30 18.53
CA THR A 352 18.30 -25.65 18.77
C THR A 352 18.73 -26.13 20.14
N ALA A 353 17.91 -26.94 20.81
CA ALA A 353 18.25 -27.56 22.06
C ALA A 353 17.59 -28.93 22.19
N GLU A 354 18.27 -29.84 22.87
CA GLU A 354 17.80 -31.20 23.16
C GLU A 354 16.66 -31.18 24.20
N ALA A 355 15.94 -32.28 24.28
CA ALA A 355 14.91 -32.47 25.29
C ALA A 355 15.50 -32.27 26.71
N GLY A 356 14.79 -31.54 27.57
CA GLY A 356 15.20 -31.20 28.90
C GLY A 356 16.30 -30.12 29.03
N ALA A 357 16.89 -29.69 27.91
CA ALA A 357 17.95 -28.67 27.92
C ALA A 357 17.38 -27.25 27.92
N THR A 358 18.21 -26.25 28.20
CA THR A 358 17.86 -24.84 28.13
C THR A 358 18.28 -24.27 26.76
N ALA A 359 17.29 -23.77 26.01
CA ALA A 359 17.52 -22.93 24.84
C ALA A 359 17.59 -21.47 25.26
N THR A 360 18.52 -20.70 24.71
CA THR A 360 18.59 -19.25 24.92
C THR A 360 18.53 -18.54 23.58
N LEU A 361 17.39 -17.89 23.32
CA LEU A 361 17.18 -17.06 22.15
C LEU A 361 17.69 -15.65 22.42
N LYS A 362 18.60 -15.17 21.60
CA LYS A 362 19.15 -13.81 21.69
C LYS A 362 18.76 -12.99 20.46
N PHE A 363 18.29 -11.77 20.67
CA PHE A 363 17.94 -10.86 19.60
C PHE A 363 18.13 -9.40 19.98
N THR A 364 18.08 -8.51 19.01
CA THR A 364 18.06 -7.07 19.22
C THR A 364 16.65 -6.55 18.96
N ALA A 365 16.03 -5.93 19.96
CA ALA A 365 14.76 -5.23 19.81
C ALA A 365 15.03 -3.78 19.40
N LEU A 366 14.39 -3.32 18.31
CA LEU A 366 14.40 -1.91 17.96
C LEU A 366 13.59 -1.11 18.98
N ALA A 367 13.93 0.16 19.18
CA ALA A 367 13.16 1.02 20.09
C ALA A 367 11.74 1.24 19.53
N ASN A 368 10.77 1.22 20.42
CA ASN A 368 9.43 1.67 20.13
C ASN A 368 9.31 3.15 20.50
N LEU A 369 9.09 3.99 19.52
CA LEU A 369 8.90 5.43 19.69
C LEU A 369 7.43 5.83 19.47
N GLY A 370 6.56 4.86 19.23
CA GLY A 370 5.15 5.07 18.98
C GLY A 370 4.29 5.01 20.24
N PRO A 371 3.04 5.44 20.14
CA PRO A 371 2.12 5.49 21.28
C PRO A 371 1.55 4.12 21.69
N GLU A 372 1.75 3.10 20.86
CA GLU A 372 1.13 1.78 21.04
C GLU A 372 2.19 0.72 21.38
N GLN A 373 1.79 -0.24 22.21
CA GLN A 373 2.55 -1.48 22.38
C GLN A 373 2.56 -2.27 21.08
N ARG A 374 3.60 -3.08 20.87
CA ARG A 374 3.69 -3.97 19.71
C ARG A 374 4.10 -5.37 20.15
N THR A 375 3.69 -6.36 19.36
CA THR A 375 3.93 -7.77 19.66
C THR A 375 4.79 -8.43 18.59
N ALA A 376 5.41 -9.55 18.95
CA ALA A 376 6.09 -10.46 18.05
C ALA A 376 5.94 -11.89 18.56
N THR A 377 6.16 -12.88 17.71
CA THR A 377 5.98 -14.29 18.07
C THR A 377 7.31 -15.03 18.07
N VAL A 378 7.64 -15.67 19.18
CA VAL A 378 8.68 -16.69 19.24
C VAL A 378 8.06 -18.06 18.96
N LEU A 379 8.70 -18.80 18.09
CA LEU A 379 8.30 -20.14 17.67
C LEU A 379 9.22 -21.16 18.34
N VAL A 380 8.65 -22.10 19.07
CA VAL A 380 9.32 -23.30 19.54
C VAL A 380 8.77 -24.46 18.71
N THR A 381 9.59 -25.01 17.83
CA THR A 381 9.18 -26.06 16.89
C THR A 381 9.84 -27.37 17.28
N GLY A 382 9.03 -28.37 17.59
CA GLY A 382 9.50 -29.73 17.83
C GLY A 382 10.09 -30.34 16.58
N THR A 383 11.35 -30.82 16.63
CA THR A 383 12.06 -31.32 15.45
C THR A 383 11.59 -32.70 15.00
N GLN A 384 10.94 -33.45 15.89
CA GLN A 384 10.44 -34.80 15.62
C GLN A 384 8.94 -34.75 15.25
N SER A 385 8.15 -33.99 16.00
CA SER A 385 6.69 -33.94 15.83
C SER A 385 6.22 -32.86 14.84
N GLY A 386 7.04 -31.85 14.53
CA GLY A 386 6.64 -30.66 13.77
C GLY A 386 5.64 -29.76 14.52
N ARG A 387 5.32 -30.08 15.80
CA ARG A 387 4.42 -29.26 16.60
C ARG A 387 5.05 -27.89 16.91
N ILE A 388 4.24 -26.88 17.05
CA ILE A 388 4.70 -25.51 17.29
C ILE A 388 4.03 -24.96 18.54
N GLN A 389 4.85 -24.46 19.47
CA GLN A 389 4.40 -23.58 20.55
C GLN A 389 4.71 -22.14 20.19
N ARG A 390 3.72 -21.25 20.35
CA ARG A 390 3.85 -19.81 20.14
C ARG A 390 4.01 -19.08 21.46
N ILE A 391 4.99 -18.19 21.56
CA ILE A 391 5.21 -17.36 22.73
C ILE A 391 5.15 -15.91 22.26
N THR A 392 4.21 -15.14 22.79
CA THR A 392 4.07 -13.73 22.45
C THR A 392 5.06 -12.89 23.23
N LEU A 393 5.88 -12.12 22.52
CA LEU A 393 6.65 -11.02 23.08
C LEU A 393 5.83 -9.74 22.98
N THR A 394 5.83 -8.96 24.05
CA THR A 394 5.17 -7.64 24.06
C THR A 394 6.19 -6.58 24.35
N GLN A 395 6.33 -5.60 23.44
CA GLN A 395 7.19 -4.45 23.67
C GLN A 395 6.35 -3.25 24.12
N ALA A 396 6.77 -2.60 25.19
CA ALA A 396 6.16 -1.37 25.68
C ALA A 396 6.21 -0.26 24.61
N ASP A 397 5.30 0.68 24.70
CA ASP A 397 5.23 1.88 23.88
C ASP A 397 6.40 2.86 24.10
N GLY A 398 6.31 4.05 23.48
CA GLY A 398 7.28 5.13 23.52
C GLY A 398 7.30 5.95 24.81
N GLY A 399 6.51 5.60 25.83
CA GLY A 399 6.44 6.33 27.11
C GLY A 399 7.79 6.48 27.84
N TRP A 400 8.78 5.62 27.54
CA TRP A 400 10.14 5.75 28.05
C TRP A 400 10.83 7.07 27.64
N LEU A 401 10.38 7.71 26.55
CA LEU A 401 10.93 8.98 26.06
C LEU A 401 10.65 10.15 27.02
N ALA A 402 9.58 10.10 27.81
CA ALA A 402 9.25 11.13 28.78
C ALA A 402 10.34 11.29 29.87
N ASN A 403 11.13 10.25 30.10
CA ASN A 403 12.25 10.25 31.09
C ASN A 403 13.59 10.69 30.49
N GLU A 404 13.64 10.98 29.17
CA GLU A 404 14.86 11.52 28.55
C GLU A 404 14.99 13.02 28.92
N ASN A 405 16.09 13.41 29.56
CA ASN A 405 16.37 14.78 29.98
C ASN A 405 16.60 15.74 28.80
N SER A 406 15.62 15.95 27.98
CA SER A 406 15.67 16.82 26.79
C SER A 406 14.57 17.86 26.85
N THR A 407 14.93 19.11 26.63
CA THR A 407 13.94 20.18 26.52
C THR A 407 13.41 20.25 25.08
N TYR A 408 12.13 19.99 24.92
CA TYR A 408 11.45 20.07 23.66
C TYR A 408 10.60 21.33 23.60
N ALA A 409 10.56 21.97 22.46
CA ALA A 409 9.72 23.16 22.22
C ALA A 409 9.24 23.17 20.78
N LEU A 410 8.11 23.79 20.52
CA LEU A 410 7.59 24.07 19.19
C LEU A 410 8.02 25.47 18.73
N PRO A 411 8.34 25.65 17.45
CA PRO A 411 8.38 24.65 16.39
C PRO A 411 9.57 23.69 16.53
N ALA A 412 9.33 22.42 16.32
CA ALA A 412 10.36 21.39 16.29
C ALA A 412 10.82 21.13 14.86
N ARG A 413 12.11 21.15 14.62
CA ARG A 413 12.70 20.94 13.31
C ARG A 413 13.55 19.69 13.25
N PHE A 414 13.28 18.91 12.23
CA PHE A 414 14.02 17.70 11.90
C PHE A 414 14.88 18.01 10.68
N VAL A 415 16.17 18.25 10.88
CA VAL A 415 17.09 18.68 9.82
C VAL A 415 18.16 17.62 9.61
N PHE A 416 18.37 17.23 8.36
CA PHE A 416 19.31 16.17 7.96
C PHE A 416 20.47 16.70 7.12
N ASN A 417 20.70 18.01 7.08
CA ASN A 417 21.76 18.59 6.29
C ASN A 417 23.13 18.43 6.95
N SER A 418 24.03 17.67 6.32
CA SER A 418 25.38 17.40 6.80
C SER A 418 26.41 18.47 6.44
N THR A 419 26.09 19.41 5.55
CA THR A 419 27.06 20.44 5.12
C THR A 419 27.39 21.44 6.21
N THR A 420 26.54 21.52 7.22
CA THR A 420 26.88 22.16 8.46
C THR A 420 27.40 21.08 9.42
N THR A 421 28.67 20.89 9.51
CA THR A 421 29.50 20.00 10.36
C THR A 421 29.10 19.92 11.86
N LYS A 422 27.87 20.19 12.19
CA LYS A 422 27.39 20.48 13.55
C LYS A 422 26.28 19.55 14.01
N HIS A 423 25.77 18.65 13.17
CA HIS A 423 24.80 17.63 13.54
C HIS A 423 25.50 16.28 13.58
N SER A 424 25.91 15.88 14.75
CA SER A 424 26.76 14.71 14.95
C SER A 424 26.06 13.34 14.84
N GLN A 425 24.77 13.30 14.50
CA GLN A 425 24.05 12.04 14.29
C GLN A 425 23.61 11.89 12.85
N THR A 426 24.52 11.44 12.01
CA THR A 426 24.28 11.07 10.62
C THR A 426 24.00 9.57 10.44
N THR A 427 23.96 8.82 11.53
CA THR A 427 23.76 7.37 11.52
C THR A 427 22.57 6.98 12.37
N TRP A 428 21.82 5.99 11.89
CA TRP A 428 20.85 5.32 12.71
C TRP A 428 21.51 4.79 13.98
N THR A 429 20.83 4.97 15.09
CA THR A 429 21.20 4.20 16.28
C THR A 429 21.03 2.72 15.96
N GLY A 430 21.79 1.85 16.60
CA GLY A 430 21.60 0.40 16.50
C GLY A 430 20.18 -0.05 16.93
N LEU A 431 19.36 0.88 17.41
CA LEU A 431 17.99 0.68 17.88
C LEU A 431 16.93 1.25 16.90
N GLY A 432 17.32 1.63 15.69
CA GLY A 432 16.39 1.93 14.60
C GLY A 432 15.76 3.31 14.58
N TYR A 433 16.36 4.30 15.24
CA TYR A 433 15.88 5.68 15.22
C TYR A 433 17.01 6.70 15.08
N ILE A 434 16.64 7.92 14.75
CA ILE A 434 17.51 9.11 14.77
C ILE A 434 16.92 10.14 15.71
N ARG A 435 17.79 10.79 16.46
CA ARG A 435 17.51 12.08 17.11
C ARG A 435 17.75 13.21 16.12
N SER A 436 16.82 14.12 16.00
CA SER A 436 17.00 15.36 15.28
C SER A 436 17.29 16.51 16.22
N TYR A 437 18.08 17.49 15.77
CA TYR A 437 18.39 18.70 16.52
C TYR A 437 17.60 19.88 16.00
N MET A 438 17.19 20.79 16.88
CA MET A 438 16.51 22.03 16.50
C MET A 438 17.51 23.06 15.97
N GLY A 439 17.25 23.59 14.78
CA GLY A 439 17.79 24.84 14.22
C GLY A 439 19.30 25.05 14.17
N ALA A 440 19.73 25.98 13.34
CA ALA A 440 21.15 26.27 13.07
C ALA A 440 21.91 26.99 14.20
N GLY A 441 21.27 27.36 15.28
CA GLY A 441 21.90 28.10 16.39
C GLY A 441 21.91 27.40 17.75
N ASP A 442 21.07 26.39 17.93
CA ASP A 442 20.84 25.82 19.26
C ASP A 442 21.23 24.33 19.29
N ARG A 443 22.52 24.08 19.49
CA ARG A 443 23.10 22.72 19.47
C ARG A 443 22.63 21.81 20.60
N ASN A 444 21.92 22.36 21.57
CA ASN A 444 21.51 21.67 22.79
C ASN A 444 20.01 21.31 22.79
N LYS A 445 19.26 21.72 21.76
CA LYS A 445 17.83 21.40 21.65
C LYS A 445 17.61 20.24 20.68
N VAL A 446 17.01 19.19 21.18
CA VAL A 446 16.61 18.05 20.34
C VAL A 446 15.29 18.37 19.66
N GLY A 447 15.21 18.22 18.34
CA GLY A 447 14.00 18.48 17.57
C GLY A 447 12.97 17.36 17.64
N GLY A 448 13.35 16.23 18.21
CA GLY A 448 12.52 15.03 18.30
C GLY A 448 13.19 13.80 17.72
N TYR A 449 12.42 12.77 17.47
CA TYR A 449 12.90 11.47 17.01
C TYR A 449 12.20 11.06 15.72
N ILE A 450 12.93 10.34 14.87
CA ILE A 450 12.35 9.71 13.67
C ILE A 450 12.74 8.25 13.67
N SER A 451 11.78 7.39 13.44
CA SER A 451 11.98 5.97 13.21
C SER A 451 11.29 5.52 11.92
N LEU A 452 11.80 4.44 11.35
CA LEU A 452 11.12 3.68 10.31
C LEU A 452 10.44 2.50 10.98
N VAL A 453 9.13 2.46 10.93
CA VAL A 453 8.30 1.35 11.43
C VAL A 453 7.90 0.51 10.22
N ARG A 454 8.24 -0.77 10.24
CA ARG A 454 7.88 -1.74 9.20
C ARG A 454 6.78 -2.66 9.68
N THR A 455 5.93 -3.09 8.78
CA THR A 455 5.04 -4.23 9.01
C THR A 455 5.86 -5.51 9.11
N ASP A 456 5.35 -6.52 9.77
CA ASP A 456 6.02 -7.82 9.88
C ASP A 456 6.21 -8.47 8.50
N GLU A 457 5.23 -8.34 7.61
CA GLU A 457 5.30 -8.82 6.24
C GLU A 457 6.43 -8.16 5.44
N ASN A 458 6.55 -6.83 5.53
CA ASN A 458 7.60 -6.10 4.84
C ASN A 458 8.98 -6.35 5.46
N ALA A 459 9.05 -6.55 6.77
CA ALA A 459 10.28 -6.93 7.46
C ALA A 459 10.79 -8.31 7.00
N ALA A 460 9.89 -9.26 6.75
CA ALA A 460 10.25 -10.57 6.20
C ALA A 460 10.86 -10.50 4.79
N LYS A 461 10.43 -9.52 4.00
CA LYS A 461 10.85 -9.35 2.59
C LYS A 461 12.05 -8.42 2.43
N ALA A 462 12.38 -7.60 3.42
CA ALA A 462 13.39 -6.55 3.32
C ALA A 462 14.70 -6.92 4.01
N THR A 463 15.82 -6.71 3.34
CA THR A 463 17.09 -6.48 4.04
C THR A 463 17.07 -5.07 4.64
N THR A 464 17.36 -4.95 5.92
CA THR A 464 17.24 -3.70 6.68
C THR A 464 18.37 -2.72 6.36
N ALA A 465 18.45 -2.21 5.14
CA ALA A 465 19.37 -1.13 4.87
C ALA A 465 18.68 0.22 5.17
N ARG A 466 19.19 0.89 6.18
CA ARG A 466 18.84 2.26 6.54
C ARG A 466 20.12 3.08 6.46
N THR A 467 20.12 4.10 5.65
CA THR A 467 21.30 4.97 5.51
C THR A 467 20.90 6.43 5.62
N VAL A 468 21.75 7.21 6.26
CA VAL A 468 21.71 8.66 6.19
C VAL A 468 22.89 9.08 5.34
N THR A 469 22.60 9.66 4.20
CA THR A 469 23.60 10.34 3.36
C THR A 469 23.58 11.81 3.68
N SER A 470 24.57 12.55 3.21
CA SER A 470 24.88 13.92 3.59
C SER A 470 23.71 14.92 3.67
N ASN A 471 22.56 14.65 3.08
CA ASN A 471 21.40 15.54 3.10
C ASN A 471 20.07 14.79 3.09
N LEU A 472 20.07 13.46 3.10
CA LEU A 472 18.89 12.66 2.85
C LEU A 472 18.82 11.51 3.82
N PHE A 473 17.64 11.31 4.32
CA PHE A 473 17.28 10.20 5.16
C PHE A 473 16.63 9.12 4.27
N LEU A 474 17.32 8.00 4.11
CA LEU A 474 16.94 6.97 3.13
C LEU A 474 16.44 5.72 3.83
N ALA A 475 15.30 5.22 3.37
CA ALA A 475 14.88 3.85 3.61
C ALA A 475 14.68 3.13 2.28
N ASP A 476 15.21 1.94 2.16
CA ASP A 476 14.97 1.07 1.03
C ASP A 476 13.80 0.11 1.31
N LYS A 477 13.22 -0.43 0.24
CA LYS A 477 12.24 -1.51 0.28
C LYS A 477 11.02 -1.28 1.19
N MET A 478 10.57 -0.04 1.30
CA MET A 478 9.29 0.25 1.94
C MET A 478 8.13 -0.32 1.12
N GLY A 479 7.10 -0.78 1.80
CA GLY A 479 5.88 -1.26 1.19
C GLY A 479 4.65 -0.79 1.94
N GLU A 480 3.48 -1.20 1.48
CA GLU A 480 2.22 -0.86 2.11
C GLU A 480 2.24 -1.13 3.62
N GLY A 481 1.74 -0.17 4.39
CA GLY A 481 1.71 -0.22 5.84
C GLY A 481 2.98 0.26 6.54
N ASP A 482 4.15 0.24 5.88
CA ASP A 482 5.37 0.83 6.46
C ASP A 482 5.21 2.33 6.65
N CYS A 483 5.82 2.89 7.69
CA CYS A 483 5.70 4.33 7.93
C CYS A 483 6.99 4.96 8.50
N TRP A 484 7.14 6.25 8.18
CA TRP A 484 8.01 7.14 8.91
C TRP A 484 7.26 7.69 10.11
N LEU A 485 7.78 7.45 11.31
CA LEU A 485 7.19 7.93 12.56
C LEU A 485 8.05 9.08 13.11
N PHE A 486 7.42 10.22 13.32
CA PHE A 486 7.97 11.41 13.96
C PHE A 486 7.43 11.47 15.38
N THR A 487 8.30 11.53 16.37
CA THR A 487 7.92 11.58 17.77
C THR A 487 8.55 12.79 18.43
N LEU A 488 7.73 13.64 19.02
CA LEU A 488 8.13 14.81 19.78
C LEU A 488 7.64 14.65 21.22
N PRO A 489 8.48 14.16 22.15
CA PRO A 489 8.07 13.99 23.54
C PRO A 489 8.11 15.30 24.32
N GLY A 490 7.50 15.32 25.50
CA GLY A 490 7.50 16.46 26.41
C GLY A 490 6.59 17.62 26.01
N ILE A 491 5.67 17.41 25.08
CA ILE A 491 4.70 18.39 24.63
C ILE A 491 3.32 18.00 25.15
N THR A 492 2.90 18.60 26.24
CA THR A 492 1.55 18.40 26.77
C THR A 492 0.57 19.27 25.97
N CYS A 493 -0.46 18.63 25.44
CA CYS A 493 -1.46 19.30 24.61
C CYS A 493 -2.87 19.03 25.14
N ALA A 494 -3.67 20.09 25.20
CA ALA A 494 -5.09 20.00 25.49
C ALA A 494 -5.88 19.56 24.24
N ALA A 495 -7.10 19.09 24.44
CA ALA A 495 -8.05 18.95 23.34
C ALA A 495 -8.24 20.28 22.63
N GLY A 496 -8.35 20.24 21.31
CA GLY A 496 -8.44 21.42 20.47
C GLY A 496 -7.10 22.01 20.01
N ALA A 497 -5.96 21.56 20.58
CA ALA A 497 -4.65 21.99 20.12
C ALA A 497 -4.43 21.61 18.64
N ALA A 498 -3.98 22.58 17.85
CA ALA A 498 -3.74 22.37 16.42
C ALA A 498 -2.26 22.50 16.07
N PHE A 499 -1.85 21.68 15.12
CA PHE A 499 -0.47 21.57 14.67
C PHE A 499 -0.37 21.64 13.16
N ASP A 500 0.77 22.08 12.70
CA ASP A 500 1.22 21.98 11.32
C ASP A 500 2.38 21.01 11.23
N PHE A 501 2.28 20.04 10.32
CA PHE A 501 3.36 19.15 9.95
C PHE A 501 3.76 19.43 8.52
N TYR A 502 5.00 19.85 8.33
CA TYR A 502 5.58 20.14 7.03
C TYR A 502 6.81 19.27 6.78
N THR A 503 6.87 18.63 5.63
CA THR A 503 8.07 17.87 5.23
C THR A 503 8.32 18.00 3.73
N THR A 504 9.55 17.76 3.33
CA THR A 504 9.95 17.71 1.93
C THR A 504 10.52 16.34 1.62
N MET A 505 9.87 15.63 0.72
CA MET A 505 10.25 14.27 0.31
C MET A 505 10.87 14.26 -1.07
N CYS A 506 11.78 13.32 -1.26
CA CYS A 506 12.38 12.96 -2.54
C CYS A 506 12.44 11.44 -2.63
N GLU A 507 12.05 10.88 -3.74
CA GLU A 507 12.01 9.44 -3.95
C GLU A 507 12.60 9.09 -5.30
N ASN A 508 13.09 7.86 -5.44
CA ASN A 508 13.42 7.34 -6.76
C ASN A 508 12.19 6.68 -7.41
N ALA A 509 12.32 6.36 -8.70
CA ALA A 509 11.20 5.82 -9.49
C ALA A 509 10.56 4.55 -8.89
N LYS A 510 11.30 3.81 -8.08
CA LYS A 510 10.86 2.55 -7.46
C LYS A 510 10.46 2.68 -5.99
N ALA A 511 10.47 3.89 -5.43
CA ALA A 511 9.98 4.14 -4.08
C ALA A 511 8.44 4.15 -4.04
N PRO A 512 7.83 3.96 -2.86
CA PRO A 512 6.37 4.04 -2.73
C PRO A 512 5.84 5.38 -3.22
N LYS A 513 4.73 5.34 -3.93
CA LYS A 513 4.13 6.52 -4.57
C LYS A 513 3.19 7.29 -3.66
N TYR A 514 2.46 6.60 -2.80
CA TYR A 514 1.36 7.16 -2.03
C TYR A 514 1.59 7.05 -0.54
N TYR A 515 1.33 8.14 0.16
CA TYR A 515 1.43 8.21 1.62
C TYR A 515 0.20 8.88 2.19
N VAL A 516 -0.20 8.45 3.40
CA VAL A 516 -1.15 9.16 4.23
C VAL A 516 -0.42 9.74 5.44
N CYS A 517 -0.74 10.99 5.78
CA CYS A 517 -0.26 11.61 7.00
C CYS A 517 -1.28 11.38 8.10
N GLU A 518 -0.86 10.69 9.14
CA GLU A 518 -1.69 10.40 10.29
C GLU A 518 -1.05 10.97 11.55
N TYR A 519 -1.88 11.35 12.49
CA TYR A 519 -1.48 11.82 13.81
C TYR A 519 -2.16 11.00 14.90
N TRP A 520 -1.52 10.88 16.06
CA TRP A 520 -2.09 10.20 17.21
C TRP A 520 -2.99 11.15 18.00
N ASP A 521 -4.23 10.77 18.22
CA ASP A 521 -5.23 11.57 18.91
C ASP A 521 -5.59 10.98 20.30
N GLY A 522 -4.59 10.53 21.03
CA GLY A 522 -4.73 10.03 22.41
C GLY A 522 -5.28 8.61 22.53
N GLY A 523 -5.76 7.97 21.49
CA GLY A 523 -6.30 6.62 21.49
C GLY A 523 -6.30 5.92 20.14
N GLU A 524 -6.18 6.69 19.05
CA GLU A 524 -6.19 6.16 17.70
C GLU A 524 -5.40 7.04 16.73
N TRP A 525 -4.98 6.45 15.62
CA TRP A 525 -4.40 7.18 14.50
C TRP A 525 -5.50 7.79 13.65
N ARG A 526 -5.41 9.09 13.41
CA ARG A 526 -6.36 9.86 12.60
C ARG A 526 -5.67 10.55 11.44
N CYS A 527 -6.40 10.75 10.36
CA CYS A 527 -6.04 11.65 9.27
C CYS A 527 -7.23 12.57 8.94
N ASP A 528 -6.94 13.71 8.35
CA ASP A 528 -8.00 14.56 7.79
C ASP A 528 -8.38 14.05 6.41
N GLU A 529 -9.45 13.30 6.32
CA GLU A 529 -9.91 12.68 5.07
C GLU A 529 -10.34 13.69 4.01
N THR A 530 -10.66 14.92 4.41
CA THR A 530 -11.03 15.99 3.47
C THR A 530 -9.88 16.45 2.60
N LEU A 531 -8.65 16.15 3.02
CA LEU A 531 -7.41 16.50 2.33
C LEU A 531 -6.86 15.38 1.45
N LEU A 532 -7.59 14.26 1.34
CA LEU A 532 -7.14 13.09 0.60
C LEU A 532 -7.54 13.22 -0.87
N TYR A 533 -6.56 13.00 -1.75
CA TYR A 533 -6.77 12.97 -3.18
C TYR A 533 -6.85 11.52 -3.66
N THR A 534 -7.82 11.24 -4.50
CA THR A 534 -7.96 9.93 -5.12
C THR A 534 -6.94 9.81 -6.25
N ALA A 535 -6.14 8.77 -6.25
CA ALA A 535 -5.22 8.47 -7.34
C ALA A 535 -5.99 8.01 -8.58
N ALA A 536 -5.50 8.35 -9.75
CA ALA A 536 -6.13 7.94 -11.02
C ALA A 536 -6.06 6.41 -11.24
N GLU A 537 -5.04 5.75 -10.66
CA GLU A 537 -4.81 4.32 -10.78
C GLU A 537 -5.74 3.50 -9.89
N ASP A 538 -6.15 4.05 -8.74
CA ASP A 538 -7.06 3.40 -7.80
C ASP A 538 -7.86 4.47 -7.05
N PRO A 539 -9.20 4.48 -7.18
CA PRO A 539 -10.05 5.44 -6.50
C PRO A 539 -10.02 5.32 -4.96
N ASN A 540 -9.50 4.23 -4.41
CA ASN A 540 -9.32 4.04 -2.98
C ASN A 540 -7.96 4.54 -2.46
N LEU A 541 -7.01 4.85 -3.34
CA LEU A 541 -5.72 5.39 -2.97
C LEU A 541 -5.83 6.89 -2.74
N ARG A 542 -5.51 7.27 -1.51
CA ARG A 542 -5.68 8.62 -1.00
C ARG A 542 -4.31 9.20 -0.76
N TYR A 543 -3.81 9.95 -1.65
CA TYR A 543 -2.61 10.76 -1.59
C TYR A 543 -1.49 10.36 -2.53
N SER A 544 -1.06 11.30 -3.30
CA SER A 544 0.08 11.13 -4.17
C SER A 544 1.19 12.12 -3.81
N LEU A 545 2.28 11.61 -3.29
CA LEU A 545 3.57 12.28 -3.36
C LEU A 545 4.26 11.79 -4.63
N LYS A 546 3.98 12.43 -5.75
CA LYS A 546 4.60 12.05 -7.01
C LYS A 546 5.98 12.66 -7.10
N VAL A 547 6.99 11.85 -6.98
CA VAL A 547 8.39 12.28 -7.10
C VAL A 547 8.96 11.80 -8.41
N SER A 548 9.57 12.68 -9.16
CA SER A 548 10.29 12.29 -10.38
C SER A 548 11.61 11.63 -10.01
N GLY A 549 11.67 10.33 -10.21
CA GLY A 549 12.79 9.49 -9.85
C GLY A 549 14.03 9.67 -10.73
N THR A 550 14.83 10.66 -10.49
CA THR A 550 16.17 10.73 -11.09
C THR A 550 17.23 11.10 -10.05
N GLY A 551 17.40 10.25 -9.06
CA GLY A 551 18.64 10.24 -8.31
C GLY A 551 18.62 10.88 -6.94
N THR A 552 19.53 10.40 -6.12
CA THR A 552 19.86 10.78 -4.76
C THR A 552 20.67 12.08 -4.65
N SER A 553 20.61 12.97 -5.65
CA SER A 553 21.40 14.20 -5.63
C SER A 553 20.59 15.39 -5.12
N THR A 554 21.29 16.39 -4.60
CA THR A 554 20.74 17.70 -4.19
C THR A 554 19.99 18.45 -5.29
N SER A 555 20.03 17.98 -6.53
CA SER A 555 19.25 18.46 -7.67
C SER A 555 17.94 17.73 -7.87
N ALA A 556 17.61 16.76 -7.00
CA ALA A 556 16.36 16.02 -7.05
C ALA A 556 15.16 16.97 -6.88
N GLN A 557 14.05 16.58 -7.46
CA GLN A 557 12.79 17.29 -7.26
C GLN A 557 12.23 16.89 -5.89
N TYR A 558 11.86 17.88 -5.10
CA TYR A 558 11.30 17.67 -3.78
C TYR A 558 9.80 17.92 -3.82
N THR A 559 9.01 16.98 -3.36
CA THR A 559 7.60 17.21 -3.11
C THR A 559 7.43 17.68 -1.67
N THR A 560 6.83 18.83 -1.51
CA THR A 560 6.48 19.37 -0.21
C THR A 560 5.17 18.77 0.24
N PHE A 561 5.18 18.30 1.46
CA PHE A 561 4.02 17.74 2.14
C PHE A 561 3.73 18.59 3.35
N ASP A 562 2.54 19.17 3.41
CA ASP A 562 2.14 20.13 4.43
C ASP A 562 0.73 19.79 4.90
N ARG A 563 0.57 19.46 6.19
CA ARG A 563 -0.70 19.05 6.77
C ARG A 563 -0.94 19.69 8.14
N SER A 564 -2.11 20.26 8.29
CA SER A 564 -2.61 20.66 9.59
C SER A 564 -3.49 19.59 10.18
N PHE A 565 -3.46 19.47 11.48
CA PHE A 565 -4.37 18.58 12.23
C PHE A 565 -4.73 19.21 13.58
N ARG A 566 -5.86 18.79 14.13
CA ARG A 566 -6.36 19.23 15.43
C ARG A 566 -6.65 18.02 16.29
N LEU A 567 -6.17 18.04 17.53
CA LEU A 567 -6.44 16.98 18.49
C LEU A 567 -7.90 17.07 18.97
N ALA A 568 -8.63 15.97 18.87
CA ALA A 568 -9.93 15.86 19.53
C ALA A 568 -9.75 15.53 21.03
N ASN A 569 -8.70 14.78 21.36
CA ASN A 569 -8.39 14.36 22.72
C ASN A 569 -7.09 14.99 23.24
N PRO A 570 -6.91 15.15 24.56
CA PRO A 570 -5.64 15.58 25.10
C PRO A 570 -4.59 14.48 24.97
N LEU A 571 -3.32 14.87 24.79
CA LEU A 571 -2.19 13.93 24.81
C LEU A 571 -1.71 13.73 26.24
N ALA A 572 -2.17 12.67 26.88
CA ALA A 572 -1.90 12.39 28.28
C ALA A 572 -0.44 11.99 28.57
N ASP A 573 0.24 11.39 27.58
CA ASP A 573 1.65 11.00 27.67
C ASP A 573 2.62 12.15 27.39
N GLY A 574 2.10 13.34 27.03
CA GLY A 574 2.92 14.50 26.72
C GLY A 574 3.79 14.34 25.47
N SER A 575 3.32 13.58 24.48
CA SER A 575 4.06 13.37 23.22
C SER A 575 3.18 13.60 22.00
N VAL A 576 3.74 14.29 20.99
CA VAL A 576 3.11 14.42 19.67
C VAL A 576 3.68 13.35 18.75
N TYR A 577 2.79 12.58 18.13
CA TYR A 577 3.15 11.53 17.17
C TYR A 577 2.51 11.82 15.82
N ILE A 578 3.33 11.78 14.78
CA ILE A 578 2.90 11.91 13.39
C ILE A 578 3.55 10.81 12.58
N ARG A 579 2.81 10.18 11.67
CA ARG A 579 3.38 9.21 10.76
C ARG A 579 3.00 9.47 9.31
N LEU A 580 3.94 9.21 8.42
CA LEU A 580 3.72 9.10 6.99
C LEU A 580 3.69 7.62 6.66
N ARG A 581 2.50 7.07 6.45
CA ARG A 581 2.29 5.66 6.17
C ARG A 581 2.09 5.44 4.68
N VAL A 582 2.79 4.45 4.14
CA VAL A 582 2.63 4.00 2.75
C VAL A 582 1.25 3.37 2.57
N VAL A 583 0.54 3.78 1.54
CA VAL A 583 -0.76 3.23 1.14
C VAL A 583 -0.71 2.75 -0.31
N GLY A 584 -1.27 1.56 -0.54
CA GLY A 584 -1.23 0.90 -1.83
C GLY A 584 0.17 0.42 -2.25
N ASN A 585 0.18 -0.44 -3.24
CA ASN A 585 1.38 -1.13 -3.71
C ASN A 585 1.89 -0.55 -5.04
N TYR A 586 1.98 0.78 -5.15
CA TYR A 586 2.49 1.43 -6.36
C TYR A 586 3.80 2.16 -6.09
N ALA A 587 4.74 1.99 -7.03
CA ALA A 587 5.95 2.78 -7.08
C ALA A 587 5.70 4.15 -7.73
N ALA A 588 6.62 5.10 -7.53
CA ALA A 588 6.54 6.44 -8.09
C ALA A 588 6.45 6.45 -9.64
N ASP A 589 7.00 5.44 -10.31
CA ASP A 589 6.88 5.26 -11.77
C ASP A 589 5.57 4.56 -12.20
N GLY A 590 4.67 4.23 -11.28
CA GLY A 590 3.40 3.57 -11.56
C GLY A 590 3.47 2.04 -11.62
N THR A 591 4.64 1.41 -11.44
CA THR A 591 4.75 -0.05 -11.37
C THR A 591 4.28 -0.57 -10.01
N LEU A 592 3.81 -1.82 -9.97
CA LEU A 592 3.44 -2.45 -8.69
C LEU A 592 4.68 -2.72 -7.84
N LEU A 593 4.58 -2.42 -6.55
CA LEU A 593 5.57 -2.77 -5.54
C LEU A 593 5.36 -4.22 -5.08
N ASP A 594 5.53 -5.17 -5.98
CA ASP A 594 5.50 -6.60 -5.64
C ASP A 594 6.84 -7.06 -5.02
N ALA A 595 6.86 -8.30 -4.53
CA ALA A 595 8.06 -8.88 -3.93
C ALA A 595 9.24 -8.95 -4.91
N ALA A 596 8.99 -9.13 -6.21
CA ALA A 596 10.01 -9.20 -7.24
C ALA A 596 10.64 -7.82 -7.50
N ASN A 597 9.83 -6.76 -7.53
CA ASN A 597 10.30 -5.39 -7.72
C ASN A 597 11.03 -4.82 -6.49
N ARG A 598 10.78 -5.37 -5.30
CA ARG A 598 11.48 -5.00 -4.06
C ARG A 598 12.85 -5.69 -3.90
N THR A 599 13.12 -6.77 -4.62
CA THR A 599 14.33 -7.60 -4.43
C THR A 599 15.51 -7.21 -5.30
N ASN A 600 15.35 -6.36 -6.30
CA ASN A 600 16.42 -6.02 -7.22
C ASN A 600 17.56 -5.24 -6.54
N SER A 601 18.71 -5.90 -6.44
CA SER A 601 19.99 -5.35 -5.96
C SER A 601 20.70 -4.63 -7.10
N GLY A 602 20.55 -3.32 -7.20
CA GLY A 602 21.26 -2.52 -8.21
C GLY A 602 20.92 -1.05 -8.08
N ALA A 603 21.26 -0.23 -9.05
CA ALA A 603 20.95 1.21 -9.09
C ALA A 603 19.44 1.57 -9.02
N GLY A 604 18.57 0.57 -8.85
CA GLY A 604 17.11 0.65 -8.81
C GLY A 604 16.45 0.31 -7.49
N PHE A 605 17.13 0.39 -6.34
CA PHE A 605 16.47 0.19 -5.05
C PHE A 605 15.36 1.21 -4.81
N PRO A 606 14.17 0.79 -4.34
CA PRO A 606 13.17 1.72 -3.83
C PRO A 606 13.76 2.52 -2.66
N LYS A 607 13.91 3.83 -2.86
CA LYS A 607 14.45 4.74 -1.85
C LYS A 607 13.47 5.88 -1.62
N ALA A 608 12.87 5.91 -0.43
CA ALA A 608 12.17 7.08 0.06
C ALA A 608 13.13 7.91 0.92
N SER A 609 13.14 9.18 0.71
CA SER A 609 14.00 10.10 1.46
C SER A 609 13.27 11.39 1.79
N PHE A 610 13.67 12.06 2.86
CA PHE A 610 13.22 13.41 3.14
C PHE A 610 14.39 14.28 3.62
N VAL A 611 14.29 15.57 3.30
CA VAL A 611 15.35 16.56 3.57
C VAL A 611 15.21 17.12 4.96
N GLY A 612 13.99 17.20 5.48
CA GLY A 612 13.67 17.67 6.80
C GLY A 612 12.17 17.73 7.01
N ALA A 613 11.78 17.92 8.27
CA ALA A 613 10.40 18.14 8.66
C ALA A 613 10.31 19.25 9.70
N ASN A 614 9.15 19.86 9.80
CA ASN A 614 8.82 20.87 10.80
C ASN A 614 7.47 20.55 11.44
N ILE A 615 7.41 20.59 12.77
CA ILE A 615 6.17 20.50 13.53
C ILE A 615 6.02 21.81 14.26
N ALA A 616 4.93 22.52 14.03
CA ALA A 616 4.65 23.81 14.64
C ALA A 616 3.26 23.83 15.29
N SER A 617 3.12 24.59 16.36
CA SER A 617 1.81 24.86 16.96
C SER A 617 1.07 25.92 16.16
N LEU A 618 -0.18 25.62 15.80
CA LEU A 618 -1.10 26.59 15.20
C LEU A 618 -1.93 27.31 16.28
N GLY A 619 -1.92 26.81 17.53
CA GLY A 619 -2.73 27.31 18.63
C GLY A 619 -4.02 26.50 18.80
N ASP A 620 -4.91 27.01 19.63
CA ASP A 620 -6.17 26.38 20.06
C ASP A 620 -7.43 27.01 19.44
N LYS A 621 -7.28 28.16 18.76
CA LYS A 621 -8.40 28.81 18.06
C LYS A 621 -8.95 27.94 16.93
N THR A 622 -10.25 27.98 16.74
CA THR A 622 -10.88 27.34 15.58
C THR A 622 -11.02 28.38 14.47
N PRO A 623 -10.36 28.22 13.33
CA PRO A 623 -10.51 29.15 12.22
C PRO A 623 -11.95 29.17 11.69
N ALA A 624 -12.39 30.38 11.33
CA ALA A 624 -13.73 30.60 10.78
C ALA A 624 -13.82 30.21 9.30
N LYS A 625 -12.68 30.15 8.60
CA LYS A 625 -12.61 29.88 7.16
C LYS A 625 -11.43 28.99 6.84
N LYS A 626 -11.64 28.08 5.90
CA LYS A 626 -10.60 27.24 5.32
C LYS A 626 -10.40 27.58 3.85
N LEU A 627 -9.16 27.69 3.40
CA LEU A 627 -8.79 27.91 2.01
C LEU A 627 -7.81 26.84 1.54
N ARG A 628 -8.04 26.36 0.34
CA ARG A 628 -7.09 25.50 -0.36
C ARG A 628 -6.15 26.35 -1.21
N VAL A 629 -4.86 26.22 -0.96
CA VAL A 629 -3.82 27.11 -1.49
C VAL A 629 -2.82 26.34 -2.32
N LEU A 630 -2.56 26.82 -3.54
CA LEU A 630 -1.47 26.37 -4.37
C LEU A 630 -0.26 27.29 -4.18
N CYS A 631 0.94 26.75 -4.03
CA CYS A 631 2.18 27.53 -4.06
C CYS A 631 3.14 26.96 -5.12
N ILE A 632 3.49 27.76 -6.10
CA ILE A 632 4.49 27.42 -7.13
C ILE A 632 5.64 28.41 -7.02
N GLY A 633 6.87 27.90 -6.89
CA GLY A 633 8.03 28.76 -6.73
C GLY A 633 9.35 28.00 -6.71
N ASN A 634 10.36 28.66 -6.18
CA ASN A 634 11.72 28.10 -6.08
C ASN A 634 12.29 28.26 -4.66
N SER A 635 13.61 28.36 -4.52
CA SER A 635 14.28 28.45 -3.22
C SER A 635 13.84 29.65 -2.37
N PHE A 636 13.39 30.73 -2.97
CA PHE A 636 12.84 31.88 -2.26
C PHE A 636 11.53 31.58 -1.54
N SER A 637 10.90 30.45 -1.85
CA SER A 637 9.64 30.00 -1.27
C SER A 637 9.76 28.82 -0.31
N TYR A 638 10.87 28.09 -0.29
CA TYR A 638 11.02 26.96 0.65
C TYR A 638 12.02 27.19 1.80
N TYR A 639 12.91 28.19 1.69
CA TYR A 639 13.83 28.49 2.80
C TYR A 639 13.04 28.81 4.07
N TYR A 640 13.51 28.25 5.19
CA TYR A 640 12.90 28.39 6.52
C TYR A 640 11.40 28.09 6.57
N TYR A 641 10.92 27.19 5.69
CA TYR A 641 9.53 26.73 5.72
C TYR A 641 8.47 27.83 5.63
N THR A 642 8.61 28.76 4.67
CA THR A 642 7.70 29.91 4.50
C THR A 642 6.24 29.52 4.41
N ALA A 643 5.90 28.37 3.77
CA ALA A 643 4.52 27.88 3.71
C ALA A 643 3.97 27.55 5.11
N SER A 644 4.76 26.86 5.96
CA SER A 644 4.38 26.57 7.33
C SER A 644 4.27 27.85 8.19
N GLN A 645 5.18 28.81 7.99
CA GLN A 645 5.08 30.11 8.68
C GLN A 645 3.82 30.87 8.29
N LEU A 646 3.48 30.88 7.00
CA LEU A 646 2.23 31.47 6.52
C LEU A 646 1.00 30.82 7.16
N LYS A 647 1.00 29.48 7.28
CA LYS A 647 -0.06 28.74 7.97
C LYS A 647 -0.22 29.17 9.41
N GLN A 648 0.90 29.24 10.16
CA GLN A 648 0.89 29.62 11.57
C GLN A 648 0.31 31.03 11.76
N LEU A 649 0.71 31.98 10.93
CA LEU A 649 0.20 33.35 10.94
C LEU A 649 -1.31 33.39 10.60
N ALA A 650 -1.68 32.82 9.47
CA ALA A 650 -3.06 32.84 9.00
C ALA A 650 -4.03 32.14 9.96
N TYR A 651 -3.59 31.05 10.57
CA TYR A 651 -4.42 30.29 11.49
C TYR A 651 -4.83 31.12 12.73
N ARG A 652 -3.88 31.89 13.27
CA ARG A 652 -4.15 32.77 14.39
C ARG A 652 -5.08 33.95 14.04
N GLU A 653 -5.09 34.32 12.77
CA GLU A 653 -6.00 35.33 12.22
C GLU A 653 -7.36 34.74 11.78
N GLY A 654 -7.62 33.45 12.13
CA GLY A 654 -8.90 32.78 11.87
C GLY A 654 -9.03 32.18 10.48
N LEU A 655 -7.91 31.94 9.79
CA LEU A 655 -7.87 31.38 8.44
C LEU A 655 -7.02 30.12 8.38
N GLU A 656 -7.65 28.97 8.23
CA GLU A 656 -6.95 27.70 7.99
C GLU A 656 -6.54 27.59 6.53
N LEU A 657 -5.27 27.24 6.27
CA LEU A 657 -4.74 27.03 4.93
C LEU A 657 -4.40 25.55 4.71
N ASP A 658 -4.99 24.95 3.69
CA ASP A 658 -4.57 23.65 3.13
C ASP A 658 -3.62 23.94 1.96
N ILE A 659 -2.33 23.87 2.20
CA ILE A 659 -1.30 24.26 1.21
C ILE A 659 -0.80 23.03 0.45
N ASN A 660 -0.92 23.10 -0.88
CA ASN A 660 -0.21 22.23 -1.81
C ASN A 660 0.87 23.04 -2.50
N ALA A 661 2.12 22.67 -2.30
CA ALA A 661 3.24 23.44 -2.80
C ALA A 661 4.15 22.60 -3.70
N PHE A 662 4.60 23.17 -4.79
CA PHE A 662 5.71 22.64 -5.56
C PHE A 662 6.81 23.69 -5.69
N PHE A 663 7.94 23.38 -5.05
CA PHE A 663 9.12 24.25 -5.06
C PHE A 663 10.31 23.51 -5.62
N LYS A 664 11.01 24.13 -6.58
CA LYS A 664 12.29 23.61 -7.10
C LYS A 664 13.31 24.72 -7.22
N GLY A 665 14.48 24.53 -6.59
CA GLY A 665 15.54 25.54 -6.55
C GLY A 665 15.97 26.04 -7.93
N GLY A 666 16.08 27.37 -8.07
CA GLY A 666 16.58 28.02 -9.29
C GLY A 666 15.66 27.99 -10.50
N GLN A 667 14.47 27.41 -10.42
CA GLN A 667 13.60 27.29 -11.60
C GLN A 667 12.87 28.59 -11.93
N THR A 668 12.74 28.84 -13.25
CA THR A 668 11.84 29.82 -13.83
C THR A 668 10.44 29.24 -14.03
N LEU A 669 9.41 30.07 -14.21
CA LEU A 669 8.06 29.59 -14.55
C LEU A 669 8.05 28.79 -15.85
N GLN A 670 8.84 29.17 -16.85
CA GLN A 670 9.00 28.40 -18.08
C GLN A 670 9.47 26.97 -17.81
N GLN A 671 10.46 26.83 -16.94
CA GLN A 671 10.98 25.51 -16.55
C GLN A 671 9.97 24.74 -15.68
N GLN A 672 9.24 25.42 -14.80
CA GLN A 672 8.16 24.83 -13.99
C GLN A 672 7.06 24.22 -14.86
N LEU A 673 6.66 24.88 -15.95
CA LEU A 673 5.66 24.39 -16.90
C LEU A 673 6.03 23.07 -17.56
N ALA A 674 7.33 22.79 -17.70
CA ALA A 674 7.84 21.55 -18.27
C ALA A 674 7.96 20.41 -17.25
N LEU A 675 7.77 20.68 -15.95
CA LEU A 675 7.92 19.69 -14.91
C LEU A 675 6.62 18.92 -14.66
N THR A 676 6.69 17.60 -14.75
CA THR A 676 5.53 16.71 -14.48
C THR A 676 4.91 16.95 -13.12
N HIS A 677 5.73 17.24 -12.10
CA HIS A 677 5.25 17.49 -10.74
C HIS A 677 4.51 18.81 -10.59
N SER A 678 5.03 19.87 -11.22
CA SER A 678 4.33 21.15 -11.25
C SER A 678 2.96 20.97 -11.92
N ALA A 679 2.94 20.33 -13.11
CA ALA A 679 1.70 20.03 -13.82
C ALA A 679 0.74 19.17 -12.97
N TYR A 680 1.24 18.16 -12.28
CA TYR A 680 0.43 17.33 -11.39
C TYR A 680 -0.15 18.14 -10.22
N THR A 681 0.67 18.93 -9.52
CA THR A 681 0.20 19.75 -8.40
C THR A 681 -0.89 20.74 -8.84
N VAL A 682 -0.72 21.37 -10.00
CA VAL A 682 -1.75 22.23 -10.60
C VAL A 682 -3.03 21.44 -10.94
N SER A 683 -2.90 20.23 -11.51
CA SER A 683 -4.03 19.40 -11.93
C SER A 683 -4.90 18.87 -10.78
N LEU A 684 -4.38 18.86 -9.56
CA LEU A 684 -5.18 18.52 -8.37
C LEU A 684 -6.41 19.41 -8.23
N GLY A 685 -6.32 20.67 -8.67
CA GLY A 685 -7.45 21.58 -8.77
C GLY A 685 -8.14 21.96 -7.45
N GLY A 686 -9.27 22.65 -7.55
CA GLY A 686 -10.06 23.03 -6.39
C GLY A 686 -9.40 24.10 -5.50
N TYR A 687 -8.42 24.82 -6.00
CA TYR A 687 -7.72 25.87 -5.25
C TYR A 687 -8.54 27.16 -5.17
N ASP A 688 -8.59 27.75 -3.97
CA ASP A 688 -9.13 29.08 -3.77
C ASP A 688 -8.11 30.15 -4.11
N ILE A 689 -6.83 29.89 -3.77
CA ILE A 689 -5.71 30.84 -3.90
C ILE A 689 -4.53 30.13 -4.56
N ALA A 690 -3.79 30.86 -5.39
CA ALA A 690 -2.49 30.42 -5.89
C ALA A 690 -1.43 31.51 -5.71
N PHE A 691 -0.39 31.23 -4.92
CA PHE A 691 0.82 32.04 -4.89
C PHE A 691 1.78 31.55 -5.96
N VAL A 692 2.21 32.45 -6.83
CA VAL A 692 3.12 32.12 -7.95
C VAL A 692 4.35 33.04 -7.85
N GLN A 693 5.52 32.42 -7.76
CA GLN A 693 6.81 33.09 -7.68
C GLN A 693 7.71 32.61 -8.83
N ASP A 694 8.12 33.55 -9.68
CA ASP A 694 9.10 33.29 -10.73
C ASP A 694 10.55 33.32 -10.19
N GLN A 695 11.52 32.99 -11.02
CA GLN A 695 12.94 33.15 -10.69
C GLN A 695 13.20 34.63 -10.34
N SER A 696 13.98 34.80 -9.27
CA SER A 696 14.09 36.10 -8.55
C SER A 696 14.43 37.33 -9.40
N GLN A 697 15.04 37.16 -10.57
CA GLN A 697 15.43 38.26 -11.49
C GLN A 697 14.46 38.44 -12.66
N ASN A 698 13.65 37.44 -12.96
CA ASN A 698 12.85 37.39 -14.18
C ASN A 698 11.88 38.56 -14.30
N PRO A 699 11.12 39.00 -13.27
CA PRO A 699 10.25 40.17 -13.43
C PRO A 699 11.03 41.45 -13.80
N ALA A 700 12.21 41.67 -13.19
CA ALA A 700 13.04 42.81 -13.50
C ALA A 700 13.67 42.71 -14.92
N THR A 701 14.07 41.51 -15.31
CA THR A 701 14.62 41.25 -16.67
C THR A 701 13.55 41.53 -17.73
N PHE A 702 12.31 41.09 -17.46
CA PHE A 702 11.17 41.41 -18.32
C PHE A 702 10.91 42.92 -18.38
N ALA A 703 10.84 43.61 -17.25
CA ALA A 703 10.62 45.06 -17.22
C ALA A 703 11.69 45.82 -17.97
N LYS A 704 12.96 45.40 -17.89
CA LYS A 704 14.08 46.04 -18.55
C LYS A 704 14.00 45.98 -20.08
N ASN A 705 13.51 44.87 -20.63
CA ASN A 705 13.31 44.70 -22.07
C ASN A 705 12.16 43.70 -22.35
N PRO A 706 10.91 44.17 -22.32
CA PRO A 706 9.72 43.32 -22.45
C PRO A 706 9.72 42.49 -23.76
N SER A 707 10.07 43.09 -24.87
CA SER A 707 10.03 42.40 -26.17
C SER A 707 11.05 41.28 -26.27
N ALA A 708 12.27 41.50 -25.78
CA ALA A 708 13.31 40.45 -25.80
C ALA A 708 13.08 39.34 -24.78
N ASN A 709 12.31 39.62 -23.75
CA ASN A 709 12.04 38.71 -22.63
C ASN A 709 10.55 38.32 -22.50
N ALA A 710 9.78 38.41 -23.57
CA ALA A 710 8.36 38.12 -23.61
C ALA A 710 8.03 36.72 -23.02
N VAL A 711 8.90 35.75 -23.22
CA VAL A 711 8.77 34.38 -22.71
C VAL A 711 8.54 34.32 -21.18
N ILE A 712 9.04 35.28 -20.41
CA ILE A 712 8.83 35.36 -18.95
C ILE A 712 7.37 35.62 -18.66
N ASN A 713 6.79 36.64 -19.28
CA ASN A 713 5.38 36.97 -19.15
C ASN A 713 4.48 35.87 -19.72
N ASP A 714 4.81 35.35 -20.89
CA ASP A 714 4.03 34.28 -21.56
C ASP A 714 3.99 33.00 -20.72
N SER A 715 5.10 32.64 -20.06
CA SER A 715 5.16 31.52 -19.14
C SER A 715 4.30 31.74 -17.90
N CYS A 716 4.25 32.96 -17.39
CA CYS A 716 3.35 33.31 -16.30
C CYS A 716 1.87 33.16 -16.73
N LEU A 717 1.51 33.67 -17.89
CA LEU A 717 0.16 33.57 -18.45
C LEU A 717 -0.25 32.11 -18.71
N GLU A 718 0.63 31.31 -19.25
CA GLU A 718 0.37 29.88 -19.49
C GLU A 718 0.17 29.12 -18.17
N LEU A 719 0.98 29.38 -17.14
CA LEU A 719 0.80 28.78 -15.83
C LEU A 719 -0.54 29.19 -15.20
N VAL A 720 -0.85 30.50 -15.24
CA VAL A 720 -2.14 31.03 -14.73
C VAL A 720 -3.32 30.40 -15.46
N LYS A 721 -3.23 30.26 -16.79
CA LYS A 721 -4.24 29.58 -17.59
C LYS A 721 -4.46 28.13 -17.09
N ARG A 722 -3.41 27.33 -16.91
CA ARG A 722 -3.52 25.96 -16.39
C ARG A 722 -4.11 25.89 -15.00
N ILE A 723 -3.72 26.83 -14.13
CA ILE A 723 -4.32 26.92 -12.78
C ILE A 723 -5.81 27.21 -12.88
N LYS A 724 -6.21 28.14 -13.74
CA LYS A 724 -7.61 28.50 -13.94
C LYS A 724 -8.43 27.40 -14.60
N GLU A 725 -7.85 26.62 -15.50
CA GLU A 725 -8.48 25.43 -16.09
C GLU A 725 -8.79 24.38 -15.01
N ALA A 726 -7.87 24.14 -14.09
CA ALA A 726 -8.05 23.19 -12.99
C ALA A 726 -8.84 23.78 -11.79
N SER A 727 -8.85 25.10 -11.63
CA SER A 727 -9.46 25.82 -10.51
C SER A 727 -10.04 27.16 -11.01
N PRO A 728 -11.22 27.18 -11.66
CA PRO A 728 -11.74 28.37 -12.33
C PRO A 728 -11.91 29.61 -11.43
N GLN A 729 -12.21 29.39 -10.14
CA GLN A 729 -12.42 30.46 -9.17
C GLN A 729 -11.14 30.85 -8.41
N CYS A 730 -10.01 30.18 -8.67
CA CYS A 730 -8.76 30.41 -7.97
C CYS A 730 -8.30 31.89 -8.10
N ARG A 731 -8.01 32.53 -6.99
CA ARG A 731 -7.39 33.85 -6.99
C ARG A 731 -5.89 33.70 -7.16
N ILE A 732 -5.33 34.27 -8.20
CA ILE A 732 -3.88 34.26 -8.46
C ILE A 732 -3.23 35.45 -7.73
N ILE A 733 -2.11 35.19 -7.06
CA ILE A 733 -1.28 36.18 -6.38
C ILE A 733 0.16 35.99 -6.87
N LEU A 734 0.69 36.99 -7.57
CA LEU A 734 2.10 36.98 -7.96
C LEU A 734 2.94 37.55 -6.82
N GLU A 735 3.98 36.82 -6.42
CA GLU A 735 4.92 37.28 -5.42
C GLU A 735 5.96 38.22 -6.02
N ASN A 736 5.94 39.47 -5.64
CA ASN A 736 7.02 40.41 -5.94
C ASN A 736 8.22 40.12 -5.04
N THR A 737 9.26 39.55 -5.59
CA THR A 737 10.50 39.22 -4.86
C THR A 737 11.30 40.47 -4.52
N TRP A 738 12.38 40.34 -3.79
CA TRP A 738 13.22 41.42 -3.30
C TRP A 738 14.52 41.56 -4.13
N ALA A 739 15.06 42.75 -4.19
CA ALA A 739 16.35 43.04 -4.80
C ALA A 739 17.54 42.54 -3.92
N TYR A 740 18.66 42.24 -4.55
CA TYR A 740 19.88 41.89 -3.85
C TYR A 740 20.66 43.14 -3.40
N PRO A 741 21.36 43.09 -2.26
CA PRO A 741 22.06 44.27 -1.74
C PRO A 741 23.11 44.87 -2.69
N SER A 742 23.79 44.01 -3.45
CA SER A 742 24.79 44.46 -4.40
C SER A 742 24.25 45.06 -5.69
N GLY A 743 22.98 44.84 -6.04
CA GLY A 743 22.37 45.31 -7.28
C GLY A 743 22.94 44.74 -8.59
N THR A 744 24.03 43.99 -8.53
CA THR A 744 24.80 43.64 -9.71
C THR A 744 24.42 42.34 -10.38
N TYR A 745 23.50 41.59 -9.82
CA TYR A 745 23.03 40.34 -10.40
C TYR A 745 22.11 40.56 -11.60
N GLY A 746 22.33 39.85 -12.68
CA GLY A 746 21.49 39.89 -13.87
C GLY A 746 21.62 41.16 -14.71
N GLY A 747 22.67 41.97 -14.51
CA GLY A 747 22.98 43.17 -15.33
C GLY A 747 22.21 44.42 -14.88
N PHE A 748 21.81 44.52 -13.63
CA PHE A 748 21.27 45.73 -13.02
C PHE A 748 22.41 46.53 -12.40
N THR A 749 22.29 47.85 -12.44
CA THR A 749 23.40 48.75 -12.09
C THR A 749 23.38 49.15 -10.60
N SER A 750 22.25 49.08 -9.95
CA SER A 750 22.10 49.36 -8.52
C SER A 750 20.98 48.53 -7.88
N TYR A 751 20.94 48.53 -6.55
CA TYR A 751 19.82 47.95 -5.78
C TYR A 751 18.50 48.63 -6.16
N GLU A 752 18.49 49.97 -6.27
CA GLU A 752 17.27 50.77 -6.52
C GLU A 752 16.75 50.50 -7.95
N GLU A 753 17.62 50.35 -8.94
CA GLU A 753 17.21 49.93 -10.29
C GLU A 753 16.60 48.56 -10.27
N PHE A 754 17.25 47.62 -9.60
CA PHE A 754 16.78 46.23 -9.54
C PHE A 754 15.42 46.15 -8.81
N ASP A 755 15.28 46.80 -7.64
CA ASP A 755 14.05 46.84 -6.85
C ASP A 755 12.89 47.45 -7.62
N ARG A 756 13.14 48.59 -8.27
CA ARG A 756 12.14 49.28 -9.12
C ARG A 756 11.68 48.36 -10.26
N LEU A 757 12.63 47.78 -11.00
CA LEU A 757 12.30 46.90 -12.13
C LEU A 757 11.58 45.63 -11.69
N LEU A 758 11.91 45.06 -10.52
CA LEU A 758 11.14 43.95 -9.95
C LEU A 758 9.68 44.32 -9.73
N ALA A 759 9.44 45.48 -9.12
CA ALA A 759 8.09 45.99 -8.88
C ALA A 759 7.34 46.25 -10.19
N GLU A 760 7.94 46.96 -11.14
CA GLU A 760 7.38 47.24 -12.46
C GLU A 760 7.06 45.97 -13.26
N GLY A 761 7.98 45.04 -13.32
CA GLY A 761 7.80 43.79 -14.04
C GLY A 761 6.69 42.93 -13.43
N THR A 762 6.71 42.78 -12.10
CA THR A 762 5.66 42.04 -11.40
C THR A 762 4.30 42.69 -11.62
N LYS A 763 4.21 44.04 -11.56
CA LYS A 763 2.96 44.75 -11.80
C LYS A 763 2.42 44.53 -13.20
N THR A 764 3.28 44.59 -14.21
CA THR A 764 2.90 44.37 -15.60
C THR A 764 2.42 42.91 -15.81
N MET A 765 3.18 41.95 -15.30
CA MET A 765 2.79 40.54 -15.37
C MET A 765 1.46 40.27 -14.65
N ALA A 766 1.26 40.89 -13.48
CA ALA A 766 0.02 40.75 -12.70
C ALA A 766 -1.19 41.35 -13.43
N GLN A 767 -1.02 42.50 -14.04
CA GLN A 767 -2.05 43.14 -14.88
C GLN A 767 -2.45 42.27 -16.06
N ASN A 768 -1.44 41.69 -16.76
CA ASN A 768 -1.67 40.82 -17.90
C ASN A 768 -2.39 39.52 -17.49
N ALA A 769 -2.08 39.02 -16.30
CA ALA A 769 -2.63 37.77 -15.75
C ALA A 769 -3.96 37.96 -14.99
N GLY A 770 -4.40 39.17 -14.74
CA GLY A 770 -5.55 39.47 -13.84
C GLY A 770 -5.29 39.02 -12.40
N ALA A 771 -4.05 39.13 -11.93
CA ALA A 771 -3.59 38.63 -10.65
C ALA A 771 -3.42 39.78 -9.62
N TRP A 772 -3.49 39.46 -8.33
CA TRP A 772 -3.03 40.31 -7.25
C TRP A 772 -1.51 40.25 -7.12
N ILE A 773 -0.95 41.18 -6.38
CA ILE A 773 0.49 41.21 -6.07
C ILE A 773 0.68 41.06 -4.56
N SER A 774 1.60 40.20 -4.17
CA SER A 774 2.14 40.19 -2.81
C SER A 774 3.41 41.04 -2.79
N PRO A 775 3.42 42.23 -2.13
CA PRO A 775 4.51 43.21 -2.25
C PRO A 775 5.67 42.93 -1.28
N ILE A 776 6.25 41.72 -1.38
CA ILE A 776 7.29 41.28 -0.46
C ILE A 776 8.55 42.11 -0.62
N GLY A 777 8.93 42.46 -1.86
CA GLY A 777 10.11 43.27 -2.16
C GLY A 777 10.04 44.64 -1.47
N GLN A 778 8.86 45.29 -1.51
CA GLN A 778 8.64 46.60 -0.86
C GLN A 778 8.80 46.50 0.67
N ALA A 779 8.32 45.41 1.28
CA ALA A 779 8.54 45.19 2.70
C ALA A 779 10.01 44.95 3.04
N PHE A 780 10.74 44.20 2.20
CA PHE A 780 12.19 44.03 2.36
C PHE A 780 12.94 45.39 2.22
N ALA A 781 12.63 46.20 1.21
CA ALA A 781 13.22 47.51 1.00
C ALA A 781 12.99 48.43 2.20
N LYS A 782 11.78 48.42 2.73
CA LYS A 782 11.41 49.21 3.93
C LYS A 782 12.24 48.79 5.14
N VAL A 783 12.27 47.51 5.47
CA VAL A 783 13.02 47.03 6.64
C VAL A 783 14.53 47.27 6.47
N ARG A 784 15.06 47.05 5.26
CA ARG A 784 16.47 47.34 4.95
C ARG A 784 16.81 48.81 5.22
N THR A 785 15.92 49.72 4.94
CA THR A 785 16.13 51.19 5.13
C THR A 785 15.96 51.58 6.58
N GLU A 786 14.92 51.11 7.24
CA GLU A 786 14.57 51.55 8.59
C GLU A 786 15.28 50.78 9.71
N ARG A 787 15.59 49.50 9.49
CA ARG A 787 16.23 48.59 10.47
C ARG A 787 17.27 47.72 9.79
N PRO A 788 18.36 48.32 9.33
CA PRO A 788 19.46 47.56 8.68
C PRO A 788 20.14 46.58 9.63
N ASP A 789 19.90 46.67 10.93
CA ASP A 789 20.35 45.70 11.93
C ASP A 789 19.61 44.36 11.88
N ILE A 790 18.41 44.33 11.28
CA ILE A 790 17.66 43.11 11.12
C ILE A 790 18.14 42.34 9.87
N THR A 791 18.74 41.21 10.08
CA THR A 791 19.22 40.34 8.99
C THR A 791 18.05 39.68 8.28
N LEU A 792 17.73 40.12 7.04
CA LEU A 792 16.69 39.55 6.19
C LEU A 792 17.21 38.48 5.25
N LEU A 793 18.48 38.53 4.86
CA LEU A 793 19.07 37.66 3.87
C LEU A 793 20.07 36.68 4.49
N TYR A 794 20.17 35.51 3.87
CA TYR A 794 21.15 34.49 4.23
C TYR A 794 22.56 34.97 3.84
N THR A 795 23.57 34.19 4.23
CA THR A 795 25.00 34.51 3.98
C THR A 795 25.40 34.58 2.51
N ASP A 796 24.52 34.23 1.60
CA ASP A 796 24.70 34.34 0.15
C ASP A 796 24.12 35.62 -0.43
N ASP A 797 23.60 36.51 0.41
CA ASP A 797 22.99 37.80 0.07
C ASP A 797 21.79 37.73 -0.89
N LYS A 798 21.15 36.54 -1.00
CA LYS A 798 20.05 36.33 -1.93
C LYS A 798 18.84 35.66 -1.27
N HIS A 799 19.07 34.48 -0.68
CA HIS A 799 18.01 33.72 -0.07
C HIS A 799 17.53 34.40 1.22
N PRO A 800 16.28 34.19 1.62
CA PRO A 800 15.82 34.78 2.85
C PRO A 800 16.51 34.09 4.04
N ALA A 801 16.88 34.87 5.05
CA ALA A 801 17.18 34.38 6.39
C ALA A 801 15.88 34.11 7.15
N VAL A 802 15.96 33.70 8.42
CA VAL A 802 14.79 33.46 9.28
C VAL A 802 13.83 34.66 9.26
N ASN A 803 14.36 35.88 9.50
CA ASN A 803 13.55 37.10 9.56
C ASN A 803 12.98 37.47 8.19
N GLY A 804 13.70 37.23 7.09
CA GLY A 804 13.21 37.46 5.73
C GLY A 804 12.07 36.52 5.36
N ALA A 805 12.20 35.25 5.72
CA ALA A 805 11.14 34.26 5.52
C ALA A 805 9.89 34.61 6.33
N TYR A 806 10.07 35.08 7.57
CA TYR A 806 8.98 35.57 8.40
C TYR A 806 8.29 36.77 7.80
N LEU A 807 9.06 37.79 7.35
CA LEU A 807 8.52 38.99 6.72
C LEU A 807 7.73 38.66 5.44
N LYS A 808 8.25 37.75 4.59
CA LYS A 808 7.52 37.24 3.42
C LYS A 808 6.19 36.62 3.84
N SER A 809 6.18 35.81 4.86
CA SER A 809 4.97 35.13 5.34
C SER A 809 3.97 36.13 5.95
N CYS A 810 4.44 37.20 6.61
CA CYS A 810 3.59 38.29 7.09
C CYS A 810 2.90 39.03 5.93
N VAL A 811 3.65 39.37 4.88
CA VAL A 811 3.08 40.04 3.69
C VAL A 811 2.01 39.16 3.04
N ASN A 812 2.32 37.86 2.79
CA ASN A 812 1.38 36.92 2.20
C ASN A 812 0.11 36.75 3.06
N CYS A 813 0.27 36.69 4.38
CA CYS A 813 -0.87 36.64 5.30
C CYS A 813 -1.77 37.85 5.22
N LEU A 814 -1.19 39.08 5.18
CA LEU A 814 -1.94 40.30 5.05
C LEU A 814 -2.68 40.45 3.70
N VAL A 815 -2.06 39.98 2.63
CA VAL A 815 -2.71 39.88 1.31
C VAL A 815 -3.93 38.96 1.36
N LEU A 816 -3.91 37.91 2.15
CA LEU A 816 -5.06 37.03 2.33
C LEU A 816 -6.12 37.59 3.26
N THR A 817 -5.71 38.12 4.41
CA THR A 817 -6.62 38.48 5.49
C THR A 817 -7.16 39.92 5.36
N GLY A 818 -6.36 40.84 4.86
CA GLY A 818 -6.68 42.26 4.80
C GLY A 818 -6.82 42.94 6.15
N LYS A 819 -6.27 42.36 7.18
CA LYS A 819 -6.43 42.82 8.58
C LYS A 819 -5.05 42.92 9.25
N PRO A 820 -4.85 43.87 10.16
CA PRO A 820 -3.66 43.91 10.99
C PRO A 820 -3.58 42.63 11.86
N PHE A 821 -2.37 42.27 12.21
CA PHE A 821 -2.14 41.09 13.07
C PHE A 821 -2.63 41.31 14.49
N GLY A 822 -3.23 40.31 15.08
CA GLY A 822 -3.59 40.29 16.48
C GLY A 822 -2.35 40.19 17.42
N ASP A 823 -2.56 40.48 18.71
CA ASP A 823 -1.48 40.43 19.72
C ASP A 823 -0.87 39.06 19.89
N ASP A 824 -1.63 38.00 19.60
CA ASP A 824 -1.21 36.60 19.69
C ASP A 824 -0.68 36.01 18.38
N ALA A 825 -0.37 36.86 17.40
CA ALA A 825 0.19 36.45 16.13
C ALA A 825 1.48 35.61 16.31
N ALA A 826 1.62 34.54 15.54
CA ALA A 826 2.75 33.66 15.63
C ALA A 826 4.06 34.39 15.35
N THR A 827 5.08 34.11 16.17
CA THR A 827 6.45 34.61 15.93
C THR A 827 7.30 33.67 15.09
N CYS A 828 6.81 32.45 14.90
CA CYS A 828 7.52 31.36 14.26
C CYS A 828 8.94 31.18 14.90
N ASP A 829 10.01 31.37 14.13
CA ASP A 829 11.38 31.27 14.64
C ASP A 829 12.05 32.64 14.89
N THR A 830 11.33 33.70 14.67
CA THR A 830 11.83 35.06 14.87
C THR A 830 11.63 35.47 16.33
N ASP A 831 12.56 36.17 16.91
CA ASP A 831 12.39 36.69 18.26
C ASP A 831 11.20 37.65 18.35
N ALA A 832 10.55 37.72 19.51
CA ALA A 832 9.28 38.43 19.67
C ALA A 832 9.32 39.91 19.29
N ALA A 833 10.40 40.61 19.63
CA ALA A 833 10.55 42.03 19.33
C ALA A 833 10.74 42.29 17.82
N THR A 834 11.61 41.53 17.19
CA THR A 834 11.82 41.57 15.75
C THR A 834 10.54 41.15 15.01
N ALA A 835 9.86 40.10 15.44
CA ALA A 835 8.60 39.66 14.83
C ALA A 835 7.52 40.77 14.88
N ALA A 836 7.37 41.43 16.04
CA ALA A 836 6.42 42.53 16.17
C ALA A 836 6.73 43.70 15.21
N TYR A 837 8.01 44.07 15.07
CA TYR A 837 8.43 45.08 14.13
C TYR A 837 8.16 44.68 12.67
N LEU A 838 8.53 43.43 12.29
CA LEU A 838 8.35 42.95 10.93
C LEU A 838 6.86 42.84 10.52
N ARG A 839 5.97 42.47 11.46
CA ARG A 839 4.53 42.56 11.24
C ARG A 839 4.06 43.99 10.94
N LYS A 840 4.51 44.97 11.75
CA LYS A 840 4.17 46.37 11.52
C LYS A 840 4.73 46.92 10.21
N ALA A 841 5.95 46.50 9.83
CA ALA A 841 6.51 46.84 8.55
C ALA A 841 5.67 46.30 7.38
N ALA A 842 5.25 45.03 7.47
CA ALA A 842 4.39 44.40 6.49
C ALA A 842 3.00 45.07 6.43
N GLU A 843 2.37 45.33 7.59
CA GLU A 843 1.11 46.07 7.66
C GLU A 843 1.17 47.42 6.95
N SER A 844 2.21 48.22 7.20
CA SER A 844 2.38 49.53 6.58
C SER A 844 2.60 49.51 5.07
N VAL A 845 3.02 48.38 4.52
CA VAL A 845 3.19 48.19 3.07
C VAL A 845 1.90 47.71 2.40
N VAL A 846 1.13 46.86 3.08
CA VAL A 846 -0.03 46.22 2.46
C VAL A 846 -1.33 46.96 2.75
N LEU A 847 -1.58 47.30 4.01
CA LEU A 847 -2.87 47.84 4.44
C LEU A 847 -2.97 49.32 4.05
N GLY A 848 -4.08 49.69 3.40
CA GLY A 848 -4.30 51.01 2.83
C GLY A 848 -3.65 51.26 1.48
N HIS A 849 -2.92 50.24 0.96
CA HIS A 849 -2.25 50.28 -0.33
C HIS A 849 -2.72 49.15 -1.28
N GLU A 850 -3.87 48.56 -1.00
CA GLU A 850 -4.38 47.37 -1.73
C GLU A 850 -4.54 47.67 -3.23
N SER A 851 -4.97 48.85 -3.61
CA SER A 851 -5.12 49.24 -5.02
C SER A 851 -3.80 49.28 -5.78
N ASP A 852 -2.70 49.64 -5.11
CA ASP A 852 -1.36 49.68 -5.72
C ASP A 852 -0.89 48.30 -6.13
N TYR A 853 -1.38 47.26 -5.43
CA TYR A 853 -1.06 45.86 -5.61
C TYR A 853 -2.19 45.08 -6.27
N LEU A 854 -3.13 45.74 -6.93
CA LEU A 854 -4.28 45.16 -7.64
C LEU A 854 -5.14 44.25 -6.75
N ILE A 855 -5.13 44.45 -5.43
CA ILE A 855 -5.91 43.67 -4.49
C ILE A 855 -7.33 44.27 -4.44
N ASN A 856 -8.28 43.52 -4.95
CA ASN A 856 -9.72 43.85 -4.94
C ASN A 856 -10.46 42.70 -4.19
N ARG A 857 -10.70 42.91 -2.91
CA ARG A 857 -11.34 41.93 -2.03
C ARG A 857 -12.85 41.90 -2.20
#